data_d40ccdf0ca8a735ff8cc0a2352676257
#
_entry.id   d40ccdf0ca8a735ff8cc0a2352676257
#
_cell.length_a   1.000
_cell.length_b   1.000
_cell.length_c   1.000
_cell.angle_alpha   90.00
_cell.angle_beta   90.00
_cell.angle_gamma   90.00
#
_symmetry.space_group_name_H-M   'P 1'
#
loop_
_entity.id
_entity.type
_entity.pdbx_description
1 polymer ?
#
loop_
_entity_poly.entity_id
_entity_poly.type
_entity_poly.pdbx_seq_one_letter_code
_entity_poly.pdbx_strand_id
1 'polypeptide(L)'
;VFKLILLVLLLPVICLSQENDICADCHTDSGGDPVEVSTASLMGSAHEDFDCVDCHYLEDPEDHAEDLDDVDCGECHDEVSEQYTIHGRAVVGESAYAPQCKDCHGTHRILPPRHRDSMINPVNMPTTCGTCHEDSTLVHDLDIRFKHPIRVYSGSIHGKATAGGLYQAASCNDCHSTAGSSHRILAPNDPESTIAHFNIPKTCGQCHAAIEQDYWEGVHGELTARGEVDTPTCTTCHGEHSILATEDPRSPVSANRLAESTCTPCHESAGLNEKYELPTGRLESFVDSYHGLKSKAGDKTVANCASCHGAHLILPSYDERSSVNKNNLVTTCGHCHTGITEDIARAPIHESSTGHKTGVAGIVRIIYILLIVGVIGGMIVHWLIDLLKKMRDVINMQPQVRRMEPNEVFQHTILAISFSTLVVTGFSLRFYDAWWSQMMFGHEGGYAVRGVIHRGSAVLMIFGSIWHAIFLLTPRGRGFFRDMIPTVADGKQALQRIMYNVGMTNQMPQFGRFSYVEKAEYWALLWGTVIMVITGFALWFDNAIVKLVPHGFMDVMVVIHYYEAWLAFLAILIWHMYATVFNPDVYPMNPSWITGKMPLHMYKEEHPNVKIEEVEEAAPTMVKVPGEEASGQGKTDY
;
A
#
# COMPACT_ATOMS: atom_id res chain seq x y z
N VAL A 1 -70.84 -54.94 -32.49
CA VAL A 1 -69.78 -54.33 -33.35
C VAL A 1 -68.98 -53.22 -32.56
N PHE A 2 -69.53 -52.74 -31.43
CA PHE A 2 -68.87 -51.63 -30.65
C PHE A 2 -68.04 -52.12 -29.45
N LYS A 3 -67.90 -53.43 -29.23
CA LYS A 3 -67.08 -53.98 -28.12
C LYS A 3 -65.78 -54.68 -28.56
N LEU A 4 -65.41 -54.63 -29.85
CA LEU A 4 -64.20 -55.28 -30.36
C LEU A 4 -63.16 -54.29 -30.84
N ILE A 5 -63.39 -52.94 -30.79
CA ILE A 5 -62.46 -51.90 -31.20
C ILE A 5 -61.71 -51.32 -30.00
N LEU A 6 -62.07 -51.63 -28.74
CA LEU A 6 -61.43 -51.10 -27.55
C LEU A 6 -60.29 -51.99 -26.97
N LEU A 7 -60.01 -53.13 -27.66
CA LEU A 7 -58.97 -54.06 -27.19
C LEU A 7 -57.71 -54.08 -28.06
N VAL A 8 -57.63 -53.20 -29.10
CA VAL A 8 -56.43 -53.12 -29.99
C VAL A 8 -55.65 -51.81 -29.83
N LEU A 9 -56.08 -50.89 -28.94
CA LEU A 9 -55.39 -49.62 -28.66
C LEU A 9 -54.68 -49.56 -27.29
N LEU A 10 -54.42 -50.72 -26.67
CA LEU A 10 -53.75 -50.83 -25.37
C LEU A 10 -52.52 -51.75 -25.40
N LEU A 11 -51.91 -51.93 -26.55
CA LEU A 11 -50.58 -52.57 -26.66
C LEU A 11 -49.85 -51.90 -27.82
N PRO A 12 -49.10 -50.84 -27.58
CA PRO A 12 -47.65 -50.89 -27.42
C PRO A 12 -47.14 -49.71 -26.55
N VAL A 13 -46.91 -49.92 -25.29
CA VAL A 13 -46.15 -49.04 -24.43
C VAL A 13 -45.30 -49.86 -23.45
N ILE A 14 -44.91 -51.05 -23.87
CA ILE A 14 -43.95 -51.84 -23.10
C ILE A 14 -42.98 -52.46 -24.11
N CYS A 15 -42.05 -51.67 -24.60
CA CYS A 15 -40.79 -52.08 -25.21
C CYS A 15 -39.91 -50.87 -25.55
N LEU A 16 -39.47 -50.12 -24.56
CA LEU A 16 -38.42 -49.11 -24.70
C LEU A 16 -37.81 -48.87 -23.31
N SER A 17 -37.20 -49.88 -22.69
CA SER A 17 -36.31 -49.66 -21.54
C SER A 17 -35.51 -50.91 -21.15
N GLN A 18 -35.22 -51.83 -22.08
CA GLN A 18 -34.47 -53.03 -21.73
C GLN A 18 -32.96 -52.96 -21.92
N GLU A 19 -32.42 -51.99 -22.69
CA GLU A 19 -30.97 -51.91 -22.94
C GLU A 19 -30.21 -51.24 -21.78
N ASN A 20 -30.79 -50.22 -21.15
CA ASN A 20 -30.16 -49.55 -19.99
C ASN A 20 -30.19 -50.40 -18.70
N ASP A 21 -31.14 -51.33 -18.57
CA ASP A 21 -31.25 -52.21 -17.40
C ASP A 21 -30.08 -53.19 -17.31
N ILE A 22 -29.50 -53.65 -18.45
CA ILE A 22 -28.35 -54.55 -18.51
C ILE A 22 -27.10 -53.88 -17.95
N CYS A 23 -26.84 -52.64 -18.34
CA CYS A 23 -25.71 -51.86 -17.84
C CYS A 23 -25.88 -51.52 -16.34
N ALA A 24 -27.09 -51.16 -15.94
CA ALA A 24 -27.42 -50.79 -14.57
C ALA A 24 -27.21 -51.93 -13.58
N ASP A 25 -27.48 -53.18 -13.98
CA ASP A 25 -27.30 -54.37 -13.13
C ASP A 25 -25.83 -54.56 -12.68
N CYS A 26 -24.86 -54.14 -13.49
CA CYS A 26 -23.44 -54.23 -13.14
C CYS A 26 -22.90 -52.90 -12.53
N HIS A 27 -23.37 -51.76 -12.98
CA HIS A 27 -22.79 -50.45 -12.59
C HIS A 27 -23.51 -49.75 -11.42
N THR A 28 -24.66 -50.27 -10.95
CA THR A 28 -25.43 -49.65 -9.84
C THR A 28 -25.37 -50.39 -8.50
N ASP A 29 -24.97 -51.68 -8.47
CA ASP A 29 -25.14 -52.53 -7.28
C ASP A 29 -23.82 -53.20 -6.78
N SER A 30 -22.69 -52.92 -7.36
CA SER A 30 -21.43 -53.59 -6.98
C SER A 30 -20.62 -52.75 -5.98
N GLY A 31 -20.68 -53.15 -4.73
CA GLY A 31 -19.77 -52.63 -3.71
C GLY A 31 -18.32 -52.95 -4.01
N GLY A 32 -17.63 -52.06 -4.75
CA GLY A 32 -16.22 -52.14 -4.95
C GLY A 32 -15.61 -51.58 -6.23
N ASP A 33 -16.39 -51.17 -7.21
CA ASP A 33 -15.86 -50.60 -8.45
C ASP A 33 -15.98 -49.05 -8.47
N PRO A 34 -14.95 -48.32 -9.01
CA PRO A 34 -14.88 -46.84 -8.89
C PRO A 34 -15.91 -46.05 -9.69
N VAL A 35 -16.76 -46.66 -10.47
CA VAL A 35 -17.76 -45.95 -11.30
C VAL A 35 -19.17 -46.47 -11.01
N GLU A 36 -19.71 -46.08 -9.86
CA GLU A 36 -21.14 -46.27 -9.55
C GLU A 36 -21.95 -45.22 -10.32
N VAL A 37 -22.65 -45.63 -11.41
CA VAL A 37 -23.55 -44.77 -12.17
C VAL A 37 -24.99 -45.09 -11.79
N SER A 38 -25.63 -44.21 -11.06
CA SER A 38 -27.05 -44.33 -10.79
C SER A 38 -27.88 -44.01 -12.06
N THR A 39 -28.72 -44.94 -12.51
CA THR A 39 -29.72 -44.69 -13.57
C THR A 39 -30.61 -43.48 -13.25
N ALA A 40 -30.80 -43.17 -11.96
CA ALA A 40 -31.47 -41.95 -11.52
C ALA A 40 -30.68 -40.67 -11.90
N SER A 41 -29.39 -40.76 -12.19
CA SER A 41 -28.59 -39.62 -12.64
C SER A 41 -28.86 -39.24 -14.08
N LEU A 42 -29.17 -40.21 -14.92
CA LEU A 42 -29.60 -39.98 -16.31
C LEU A 42 -31.03 -39.45 -16.38
N MET A 43 -31.91 -39.93 -15.49
CA MET A 43 -33.28 -39.42 -15.37
C MET A 43 -33.30 -37.95 -14.99
N GLY A 44 -33.95 -37.11 -15.77
CA GLY A 44 -33.99 -35.65 -15.61
C GLY A 44 -32.74 -34.94 -16.16
N SER A 45 -31.81 -35.67 -16.79
CA SER A 45 -30.75 -35.14 -17.63
C SER A 45 -31.32 -34.61 -18.96
N ALA A 46 -30.55 -33.76 -19.64
CA ALA A 46 -30.83 -33.34 -21.01
C ALA A 46 -30.77 -34.52 -22.01
N HIS A 47 -30.16 -35.64 -21.62
CA HIS A 47 -29.98 -36.87 -22.39
C HIS A 47 -30.78 -38.04 -21.80
N GLU A 48 -31.89 -37.79 -21.09
CA GLU A 48 -32.69 -38.84 -20.43
C GLU A 48 -33.32 -39.86 -21.38
N ASP A 49 -33.45 -39.49 -22.66
CA ASP A 49 -34.03 -40.35 -23.71
C ASP A 49 -32.97 -41.19 -24.46
N PHE A 50 -31.67 -41.08 -24.10
CA PHE A 50 -30.58 -41.82 -24.75
C PHE A 50 -30.22 -43.09 -23.96
N ASP A 51 -29.77 -44.10 -24.70
CA ASP A 51 -29.25 -45.33 -24.12
C ASP A 51 -27.73 -45.19 -23.78
N CYS A 52 -27.24 -46.01 -22.84
CA CYS A 52 -25.84 -45.96 -22.42
C CYS A 52 -24.88 -46.15 -23.62
N VAL A 53 -25.26 -47.05 -24.55
CA VAL A 53 -24.49 -47.36 -25.75
C VAL A 53 -24.49 -46.25 -26.81
N ASP A 54 -25.34 -45.27 -26.71
CA ASP A 54 -25.31 -44.10 -27.59
C ASP A 54 -24.12 -43.19 -27.34
N CYS A 55 -23.55 -43.27 -26.12
CA CYS A 55 -22.38 -42.51 -25.71
C CYS A 55 -21.15 -43.40 -25.51
N HIS A 56 -21.34 -44.64 -25.00
CA HIS A 56 -20.30 -45.61 -24.73
C HIS A 56 -20.31 -46.68 -25.83
N TYR A 57 -19.39 -46.59 -26.78
CA TYR A 57 -19.27 -47.58 -27.86
C TYR A 57 -18.73 -48.89 -27.31
N LEU A 58 -19.58 -49.94 -27.34
CA LEU A 58 -19.27 -51.28 -26.86
C LEU A 58 -19.52 -52.29 -27.98
N GLU A 59 -18.54 -53.16 -28.26
CA GLU A 59 -18.75 -54.29 -29.17
C GLU A 59 -19.60 -55.38 -28.51
N ASP A 60 -19.48 -55.56 -27.20
CA ASP A 60 -20.27 -56.50 -26.39
C ASP A 60 -20.56 -55.86 -25.02
N PRO A 61 -21.84 -55.53 -24.72
CA PRO A 61 -22.24 -54.95 -23.42
C PRO A 61 -22.02 -55.87 -22.21
N GLU A 62 -21.90 -57.20 -22.40
CA GLU A 62 -21.68 -58.16 -21.32
C GLU A 62 -20.21 -58.52 -21.08
N ASP A 63 -19.30 -58.20 -22.03
CA ASP A 63 -17.84 -58.51 -21.93
C ASP A 63 -17.03 -57.36 -22.58
N HIS A 64 -16.86 -56.27 -21.85
CA HIS A 64 -16.06 -55.11 -22.31
C HIS A 64 -14.84 -54.88 -21.43
N ALA A 65 -13.88 -54.13 -21.95
CA ALA A 65 -12.66 -53.76 -21.21
C ALA A 65 -12.98 -52.86 -20.01
N GLU A 66 -12.16 -52.95 -18.95
CA GLU A 66 -12.28 -52.09 -17.73
C GLU A 66 -12.12 -50.61 -18.04
N ASP A 67 -11.30 -50.24 -19.04
CA ASP A 67 -11.09 -48.87 -19.51
C ASP A 67 -11.76 -48.66 -20.88
N LEU A 68 -12.86 -47.91 -20.91
CA LEU A 68 -13.48 -47.46 -22.14
C LEU A 68 -12.83 -46.16 -22.60
N ASP A 69 -12.86 -45.94 -23.93
CA ASP A 69 -12.43 -44.64 -24.48
C ASP A 69 -13.31 -43.50 -23.95
N ASP A 70 -12.71 -42.31 -23.78
CA ASP A 70 -13.44 -41.11 -23.35
C ASP A 70 -14.55 -40.78 -24.39
N VAL A 71 -15.75 -40.48 -23.90
CA VAL A 71 -16.89 -40.12 -24.75
C VAL A 71 -16.61 -38.82 -25.50
N ASP A 72 -16.72 -38.86 -26.83
CA ASP A 72 -16.60 -37.67 -27.66
C ASP A 72 -17.99 -36.98 -27.85
N CYS A 73 -18.25 -36.00 -27.05
CA CYS A 73 -19.47 -35.19 -27.14
C CYS A 73 -19.59 -34.46 -28.50
N GLY A 74 -18.46 -34.22 -29.17
CA GLY A 74 -18.39 -33.52 -30.47
C GLY A 74 -19.00 -34.29 -31.62
N GLU A 75 -19.18 -35.61 -31.52
CA GLU A 75 -19.82 -36.40 -32.56
C GLU A 75 -21.30 -35.99 -32.80
N CYS A 76 -21.99 -35.57 -31.73
CA CYS A 76 -23.36 -35.07 -31.82
C CYS A 76 -23.43 -33.54 -31.70
N HIS A 77 -22.47 -32.93 -31.04
CA HIS A 77 -22.37 -31.48 -30.77
C HIS A 77 -21.25 -30.82 -31.58
N ASP A 78 -21.15 -31.12 -32.86
CA ASP A 78 -20.09 -30.64 -33.78
C ASP A 78 -20.03 -29.11 -33.86
N GLU A 79 -21.14 -28.41 -33.96
CA GLU A 79 -21.21 -26.94 -33.99
C GLU A 79 -20.63 -26.30 -32.73
N VAL A 80 -20.77 -26.94 -31.57
CA VAL A 80 -20.22 -26.47 -30.29
C VAL A 80 -18.74 -26.77 -30.19
N SER A 81 -18.32 -27.94 -30.64
CA SER A 81 -16.92 -28.36 -30.67
C SER A 81 -16.05 -27.41 -31.52
N GLU A 82 -16.55 -26.95 -32.67
CA GLU A 82 -15.87 -25.97 -33.52
C GLU A 82 -15.71 -24.60 -32.86
N GLN A 83 -16.61 -24.21 -31.94
CA GLN A 83 -16.58 -22.94 -31.22
C GLN A 83 -15.67 -22.94 -29.99
N TYR A 84 -15.27 -24.12 -29.53
CA TYR A 84 -14.47 -24.31 -28.34
C TYR A 84 -13.02 -23.81 -28.54
N THR A 85 -12.71 -22.60 -28.07
CA THR A 85 -11.50 -21.84 -28.47
C THR A 85 -10.32 -21.97 -27.52
N ILE A 86 -10.23 -21.13 -26.47
CA ILE A 86 -9.02 -21.07 -25.63
C ILE A 86 -8.83 -22.39 -24.85
N HIS A 87 -9.91 -22.95 -24.33
CA HIS A 87 -9.90 -24.25 -23.66
C HIS A 87 -9.65 -25.37 -24.69
N GLY A 88 -10.27 -25.32 -25.86
CA GLY A 88 -10.06 -26.28 -26.93
C GLY A 88 -8.60 -26.28 -27.47
N ARG A 89 -7.93 -25.14 -27.53
CA ARG A 89 -6.49 -25.08 -27.87
C ARG A 89 -5.62 -25.80 -26.83
N ALA A 90 -6.01 -25.75 -25.55
CA ALA A 90 -5.33 -26.50 -24.50
C ALA A 90 -5.52 -28.02 -24.69
N VAL A 91 -6.72 -28.45 -25.12
CA VAL A 91 -6.99 -29.87 -25.44
C VAL A 91 -6.13 -30.33 -26.62
N VAL A 92 -6.10 -29.58 -27.72
CA VAL A 92 -5.31 -29.91 -28.93
C VAL A 92 -3.80 -29.88 -28.62
N GLY A 93 -3.37 -29.04 -27.68
CA GLY A 93 -1.98 -28.98 -27.22
C GLY A 93 -1.58 -30.03 -26.20
N GLU A 94 -2.43 -31.05 -25.94
CA GLU A 94 -2.20 -32.12 -24.95
C GLU A 94 -1.84 -31.59 -23.53
N SER A 95 -2.42 -30.45 -23.15
CA SER A 95 -2.20 -29.89 -21.83
C SER A 95 -2.88 -30.75 -20.77
N ALA A 96 -2.15 -31.11 -19.75
CA ALA A 96 -2.71 -31.84 -18.59
C ALA A 96 -3.83 -31.07 -17.85
N TYR A 97 -3.96 -29.77 -18.13
CA TYR A 97 -4.94 -28.88 -17.52
C TYR A 97 -6.07 -28.49 -18.47
N ALA A 98 -6.17 -29.16 -19.62
CA ALA A 98 -7.22 -28.86 -20.60
C ALA A 98 -8.59 -29.31 -20.11
N PRO A 99 -9.58 -28.39 -19.94
CA PRO A 99 -10.92 -28.80 -19.53
C PRO A 99 -11.64 -29.50 -20.67
N GLN A 100 -12.36 -30.55 -20.34
CA GLN A 100 -13.25 -31.28 -21.24
C GLN A 100 -14.71 -30.83 -21.04
N CYS A 101 -15.60 -31.23 -21.92
CA CYS A 101 -17.04 -30.90 -21.82
C CYS A 101 -17.64 -31.32 -20.46
N LYS A 102 -17.22 -32.50 -19.98
CA LYS A 102 -17.66 -33.05 -18.68
C LYS A 102 -17.27 -32.19 -17.46
N ASP A 103 -16.20 -31.41 -17.53
CA ASP A 103 -15.75 -30.59 -16.41
C ASP A 103 -16.67 -29.40 -16.15
N CYS A 104 -17.40 -28.96 -17.19
CA CYS A 104 -18.37 -27.87 -17.09
C CYS A 104 -19.83 -28.36 -17.05
N HIS A 105 -20.16 -29.44 -17.76
CA HIS A 105 -21.52 -29.92 -17.92
C HIS A 105 -21.87 -31.12 -17.03
N GLY A 106 -20.86 -31.76 -16.45
CA GLY A 106 -21.00 -33.04 -15.75
C GLY A 106 -20.96 -34.22 -16.71
N THR A 107 -21.10 -35.42 -16.18
CA THR A 107 -21.06 -36.68 -16.93
C THR A 107 -22.44 -37.20 -17.28
N HIS A 108 -23.09 -37.90 -16.38
CA HIS A 108 -24.40 -38.54 -16.62
C HIS A 108 -25.57 -37.62 -16.26
N ARG A 109 -25.43 -36.74 -15.27
CA ARG A 109 -26.45 -35.78 -14.88
C ARG A 109 -26.24 -34.44 -15.57
N ILE A 110 -26.31 -34.41 -16.89
CA ILE A 110 -26.19 -33.19 -17.68
C ILE A 110 -27.49 -32.42 -17.65
N LEU A 111 -27.57 -31.39 -16.81
CA LEU A 111 -28.77 -30.63 -16.58
C LEU A 111 -28.86 -29.38 -17.45
N PRO A 112 -30.04 -29.00 -17.94
CA PRO A 112 -30.24 -27.75 -18.67
C PRO A 112 -29.75 -26.53 -17.86
N PRO A 113 -29.25 -25.44 -18.49
CA PRO A 113 -28.71 -24.25 -17.79
C PRO A 113 -29.72 -23.61 -16.82
N ARG A 114 -31.02 -23.78 -17.06
CA ARG A 114 -32.09 -23.24 -16.19
C ARG A 114 -32.35 -24.08 -14.94
N HIS A 115 -31.87 -25.31 -14.92
CA HIS A 115 -32.00 -26.15 -13.73
C HIS A 115 -31.10 -25.67 -12.63
N ARG A 116 -31.63 -25.54 -11.41
CA ARG A 116 -30.88 -24.95 -10.27
C ARG A 116 -29.58 -25.71 -9.94
N ASP A 117 -29.59 -27.03 -10.09
CA ASP A 117 -28.46 -27.90 -9.78
C ASP A 117 -27.49 -28.06 -10.96
N SER A 118 -27.77 -27.46 -12.12
CA SER A 118 -26.87 -27.51 -13.27
C SER A 118 -25.55 -26.80 -12.94
N MET A 119 -24.43 -27.41 -13.29
CA MET A 119 -23.10 -26.82 -13.11
C MET A 119 -22.91 -25.50 -13.89
N ILE A 120 -23.65 -25.38 -15.02
CA ILE A 120 -23.64 -24.17 -15.86
C ILE A 120 -24.82 -23.23 -15.56
N ASN A 121 -25.56 -23.44 -14.48
CA ASN A 121 -26.51 -22.45 -13.99
C ASN A 121 -25.75 -21.19 -13.54
N PRO A 122 -26.22 -19.97 -13.84
CA PRO A 122 -25.53 -18.73 -13.47
C PRO A 122 -25.10 -18.67 -12.00
N VAL A 123 -25.86 -19.25 -11.08
CA VAL A 123 -25.55 -19.30 -9.65
C VAL A 123 -24.35 -20.22 -9.35
N ASN A 124 -24.26 -21.34 -10.09
CA ASN A 124 -23.22 -22.37 -9.87
C ASN A 124 -21.96 -22.14 -10.72
N MET A 125 -22.10 -21.40 -11.82
CA MET A 125 -21.02 -21.14 -12.77
C MET A 125 -19.72 -20.61 -12.13
N PRO A 126 -19.76 -19.69 -11.14
CA PRO A 126 -18.54 -19.28 -10.47
C PRO A 126 -17.80 -20.45 -9.78
N THR A 127 -18.53 -21.39 -9.20
CA THR A 127 -17.95 -22.59 -8.58
C THR A 127 -17.36 -23.52 -9.64
N THR A 128 -18.06 -23.72 -10.75
CA THR A 128 -17.60 -24.56 -11.87
C THR A 128 -16.31 -24.01 -12.48
N CYS A 129 -16.26 -22.73 -12.82
CA CYS A 129 -15.02 -22.09 -13.31
C CYS A 129 -13.92 -22.08 -12.23
N GLY A 130 -14.32 -21.93 -10.97
CA GLY A 130 -13.42 -21.89 -9.81
C GLY A 130 -12.68 -23.18 -9.55
N THR A 131 -13.18 -24.33 -10.00
CA THR A 131 -12.50 -25.62 -9.88
C THR A 131 -11.03 -25.53 -10.39
N CYS A 132 -10.84 -24.81 -11.50
CA CYS A 132 -9.54 -24.58 -12.10
C CYS A 132 -8.97 -23.17 -11.79
N HIS A 133 -9.79 -22.13 -11.95
CA HIS A 133 -9.32 -20.73 -11.83
C HIS A 133 -9.06 -20.25 -10.40
N GLU A 134 -9.39 -21.03 -9.36
CA GLU A 134 -8.97 -20.81 -7.97
C GLU A 134 -7.83 -21.74 -7.53
N ASP A 135 -7.46 -22.73 -8.35
CA ASP A 135 -6.31 -23.60 -8.05
C ASP A 135 -5.00 -22.81 -8.21
N SER A 136 -4.29 -22.67 -7.11
CA SER A 136 -3.06 -21.88 -7.06
C SER A 136 -1.92 -22.48 -7.89
N THR A 137 -1.90 -23.80 -8.08
CA THR A 137 -0.89 -24.52 -8.85
C THR A 137 -1.13 -24.25 -10.34
N LEU A 138 -2.36 -24.44 -10.79
CA LEU A 138 -2.78 -24.20 -12.17
C LEU A 138 -2.63 -22.73 -12.57
N VAL A 139 -3.06 -21.81 -11.69
CA VAL A 139 -2.92 -20.36 -11.89
C VAL A 139 -1.46 -19.95 -12.02
N HIS A 140 -0.56 -20.59 -11.25
CA HIS A 140 0.88 -20.34 -11.32
C HIS A 140 1.49 -20.94 -12.60
N ASP A 141 1.17 -22.19 -12.93
CA ASP A 141 1.81 -22.93 -14.05
C ASP A 141 1.39 -22.37 -15.42
N LEU A 142 0.18 -21.85 -15.51
CA LEU A 142 -0.35 -21.20 -16.72
C LEU A 142 -0.16 -19.69 -16.77
N ASP A 143 0.56 -19.10 -15.80
CA ASP A 143 0.78 -17.65 -15.66
C ASP A 143 -0.51 -16.82 -15.79
N ILE A 144 -1.59 -17.28 -15.14
CA ILE A 144 -2.88 -16.59 -15.15
C ILE A 144 -2.75 -15.31 -14.33
N ARG A 145 -2.96 -14.17 -14.99
CA ARG A 145 -2.79 -12.82 -14.42
C ARG A 145 -3.61 -12.57 -13.15
N PHE A 146 -4.85 -13.06 -13.12
CA PHE A 146 -5.75 -12.87 -11.99
C PHE A 146 -5.70 -14.05 -11.03
N LYS A 147 -5.23 -13.78 -9.81
CA LYS A 147 -5.29 -14.74 -8.70
C LYS A 147 -6.66 -14.61 -8.00
N HIS A 148 -7.35 -15.73 -7.84
CA HIS A 148 -8.64 -15.83 -7.13
C HIS A 148 -9.78 -14.98 -7.75
N PRO A 149 -10.06 -15.07 -9.06
CA PRO A 149 -11.10 -14.26 -9.71
C PRO A 149 -12.49 -14.55 -9.15
N ILE A 150 -12.77 -15.79 -8.75
CA ILE A 150 -14.11 -16.20 -8.25
C ILE A 150 -14.37 -15.59 -6.87
N ARG A 151 -13.39 -15.63 -5.98
CA ARG A 151 -13.50 -15.01 -4.65
C ARG A 151 -13.72 -13.50 -4.76
N VAL A 152 -13.04 -12.87 -5.69
CA VAL A 152 -13.17 -11.43 -5.95
C VAL A 152 -14.54 -11.13 -6.55
N TYR A 153 -14.98 -11.89 -7.56
CA TYR A 153 -16.28 -11.76 -8.19
C TYR A 153 -17.43 -11.96 -7.18
N SER A 154 -17.36 -12.98 -6.31
CA SER A 154 -18.37 -13.22 -5.28
C SER A 154 -18.58 -12.03 -4.32
N GLY A 155 -17.54 -11.20 -4.14
CA GLY A 155 -17.62 -9.94 -3.39
C GLY A 155 -18.22 -8.77 -4.17
N SER A 156 -18.33 -8.87 -5.50
CA SER A 156 -18.84 -7.83 -6.39
C SER A 156 -20.35 -7.65 -6.30
N ILE A 157 -20.86 -6.59 -6.93
CA ILE A 157 -22.32 -6.37 -7.03
C ILE A 157 -22.98 -7.44 -7.89
N HIS A 158 -22.34 -7.86 -8.99
CA HIS A 158 -22.85 -8.93 -9.86
C HIS A 158 -22.86 -10.27 -9.14
N GLY A 159 -21.75 -10.66 -8.50
CA GLY A 159 -21.66 -11.93 -7.79
C GLY A 159 -22.65 -12.03 -6.62
N LYS A 160 -22.85 -10.97 -5.86
CA LYS A 160 -23.87 -10.91 -4.80
C LYS A 160 -25.29 -11.02 -5.35
N ALA A 161 -25.57 -10.35 -6.47
CA ALA A 161 -26.89 -10.40 -7.11
C ALA A 161 -27.18 -11.79 -7.67
N THR A 162 -26.21 -12.43 -8.34
CA THR A 162 -26.31 -13.79 -8.86
C THR A 162 -26.53 -14.80 -7.72
N ALA A 163 -25.72 -14.73 -6.67
CA ALA A 163 -25.86 -15.57 -5.48
C ALA A 163 -27.22 -15.37 -4.77
N GLY A 164 -27.78 -14.16 -4.86
CA GLY A 164 -29.13 -13.81 -4.39
C GLY A 164 -30.27 -14.33 -5.28
N GLY A 165 -29.96 -14.99 -6.40
CA GLY A 165 -30.95 -15.57 -7.32
C GLY A 165 -31.41 -14.64 -8.45
N LEU A 166 -30.72 -13.52 -8.68
CA LEU A 166 -30.96 -12.65 -9.84
C LEU A 166 -30.21 -13.20 -11.06
N TYR A 167 -30.85 -14.06 -11.82
CA TYR A 167 -30.27 -14.75 -12.98
C TYR A 167 -29.89 -13.82 -14.15
N GLN A 168 -30.37 -12.58 -14.16
CA GLN A 168 -29.99 -11.56 -15.13
C GLN A 168 -28.72 -10.80 -14.73
N ALA A 169 -28.21 -11.00 -13.52
CA ALA A 169 -26.92 -10.42 -13.13
C ALA A 169 -25.79 -11.13 -13.89
N ALA A 170 -24.84 -10.36 -14.37
CA ALA A 170 -23.74 -10.89 -15.18
C ALA A 170 -22.93 -11.94 -14.41
N SER A 171 -22.77 -13.12 -15.00
CA SER A 171 -21.91 -14.21 -14.55
C SER A 171 -20.64 -14.29 -15.42
N CYS A 172 -19.82 -15.31 -15.26
CA CYS A 172 -18.53 -15.42 -15.95
C CYS A 172 -18.66 -15.36 -17.47
N ASN A 173 -19.59 -16.15 -18.02
CA ASN A 173 -19.79 -16.25 -19.47
C ASN A 173 -20.38 -14.99 -20.10
N ASP A 174 -21.14 -14.18 -19.37
CA ASP A 174 -21.70 -12.94 -19.90
C ASP A 174 -20.62 -11.91 -20.25
N CYS A 175 -19.48 -11.99 -19.58
CA CYS A 175 -18.33 -11.15 -19.86
C CYS A 175 -17.29 -11.84 -20.76
N HIS A 176 -17.03 -13.14 -20.53
CA HIS A 176 -15.90 -13.84 -21.16
C HIS A 176 -16.24 -14.57 -22.46
N SER A 177 -17.52 -14.76 -22.76
CA SER A 177 -17.94 -15.44 -23.99
C SER A 177 -18.41 -14.46 -25.04
N THR A 178 -18.19 -14.80 -26.33
CA THR A 178 -18.70 -13.97 -27.42
C THR A 178 -20.24 -14.06 -27.52
N ALA A 179 -20.86 -12.96 -27.93
CA ALA A 179 -22.29 -12.92 -28.15
C ALA A 179 -22.79 -14.08 -29.04
N GLY A 180 -23.75 -14.84 -28.51
CA GLY A 180 -24.35 -15.96 -29.22
C GLY A 180 -23.70 -17.32 -28.97
N SER A 181 -22.56 -17.41 -28.29
CA SER A 181 -21.92 -18.67 -27.93
C SER A 181 -21.17 -18.62 -26.60
N SER A 182 -21.68 -19.36 -25.61
CA SER A 182 -21.02 -19.51 -24.32
C SER A 182 -19.72 -20.33 -24.35
N HIS A 183 -19.42 -20.99 -25.48
CA HIS A 183 -18.23 -21.82 -25.66
C HIS A 183 -17.05 -21.06 -26.28
N ARG A 184 -17.32 -19.91 -26.93
CA ARG A 184 -16.28 -19.11 -27.57
C ARG A 184 -15.67 -18.11 -26.58
N ILE A 185 -14.72 -18.60 -25.80
CA ILE A 185 -13.93 -17.81 -24.84
C ILE A 185 -12.58 -17.46 -25.50
N LEU A 186 -12.29 -16.17 -25.66
CA LEU A 186 -11.07 -15.67 -26.30
C LEU A 186 -10.19 -14.97 -25.26
N ALA A 187 -8.87 -15.00 -25.51
CA ALA A 187 -7.91 -14.31 -24.67
C ALA A 187 -8.11 -12.77 -24.73
N PRO A 188 -7.76 -12.01 -23.67
CA PRO A 188 -7.97 -10.56 -23.63
C PRO A 188 -7.25 -9.76 -24.72
N ASN A 189 -6.17 -10.32 -25.28
CA ASN A 189 -5.40 -9.73 -26.37
C ASN A 189 -5.91 -10.09 -27.77
N ASP A 190 -6.92 -10.96 -27.87
CA ASP A 190 -7.58 -11.25 -29.13
C ASP A 190 -8.57 -10.11 -29.45
N PRO A 191 -8.47 -9.48 -30.63
CA PRO A 191 -9.36 -8.37 -31.00
C PRO A 191 -10.86 -8.73 -31.02
N GLU A 192 -11.19 -10.01 -31.19
CA GLU A 192 -12.59 -10.50 -31.17
C GLU A 192 -13.09 -10.84 -29.77
N SER A 193 -12.20 -10.85 -28.77
CA SER A 193 -12.58 -11.13 -27.39
C SER A 193 -13.54 -10.07 -26.84
N THR A 194 -14.56 -10.48 -26.17
CA THR A 194 -15.50 -9.57 -25.47
C THR A 194 -14.83 -8.73 -24.39
N ILE A 195 -13.75 -9.26 -23.82
CA ILE A 195 -12.94 -8.56 -22.80
C ILE A 195 -11.70 -7.87 -23.38
N ALA A 196 -11.55 -7.82 -24.71
CA ALA A 196 -10.54 -6.96 -25.33
C ALA A 196 -10.87 -5.50 -25.05
N HIS A 197 -9.83 -4.67 -24.83
CA HIS A 197 -9.96 -3.28 -24.37
C HIS A 197 -11.06 -2.49 -25.10
N PHE A 198 -11.08 -2.54 -26.43
CA PHE A 198 -12.05 -1.79 -27.26
C PHE A 198 -13.47 -2.40 -27.29
N ASN A 199 -13.63 -3.64 -26.85
CA ASN A 199 -14.91 -4.34 -26.83
C ASN A 199 -15.62 -4.26 -25.46
N ILE A 200 -14.89 -3.93 -24.38
CA ILE A 200 -15.43 -3.82 -23.01
C ILE A 200 -16.70 -2.96 -22.94
N PRO A 201 -16.78 -1.75 -23.57
CA PRO A 201 -17.99 -0.95 -23.50
C PRO A 201 -19.23 -1.67 -24.08
N LYS A 202 -19.08 -2.37 -25.20
CA LYS A 202 -20.16 -3.15 -25.82
C LYS A 202 -20.57 -4.34 -24.96
N THR A 203 -19.61 -4.99 -24.30
CA THR A 203 -19.87 -6.12 -23.41
C THR A 203 -20.70 -5.68 -22.20
N CYS A 204 -20.31 -4.59 -21.55
CA CYS A 204 -21.09 -4.00 -20.46
C CYS A 204 -22.44 -3.45 -20.96
N GLY A 205 -22.47 -2.88 -22.15
CA GLY A 205 -23.64 -2.28 -22.79
C GLY A 205 -24.77 -3.27 -23.09
N GLN A 206 -24.49 -4.58 -23.17
CA GLN A 206 -25.55 -5.60 -23.34
C GLN A 206 -26.63 -5.50 -22.25
N CYS A 207 -26.25 -5.06 -21.05
CA CYS A 207 -27.16 -4.83 -19.94
C CYS A 207 -27.26 -3.35 -19.55
N HIS A 208 -26.18 -2.58 -19.73
CA HIS A 208 -26.06 -1.18 -19.35
C HIS A 208 -26.12 -0.25 -20.59
N ALA A 209 -27.08 -0.47 -21.49
CA ALA A 209 -27.15 0.19 -22.81
C ALA A 209 -27.18 1.73 -22.77
N ALA A 210 -27.88 2.33 -21.80
CA ALA A 210 -27.93 3.78 -21.66
C ALA A 210 -26.55 4.34 -21.24
N ILE A 211 -25.84 3.62 -20.38
CA ILE A 211 -24.49 4.02 -19.92
C ILE A 211 -23.46 3.86 -21.05
N GLU A 212 -23.59 2.80 -21.84
CA GLU A 212 -22.78 2.60 -23.05
C GLU A 212 -22.94 3.76 -24.03
N GLN A 213 -24.19 4.19 -24.27
CA GLN A 213 -24.47 5.34 -25.14
C GLN A 213 -23.79 6.61 -24.61
N ASP A 214 -23.97 6.93 -23.32
CA ASP A 214 -23.34 8.09 -22.68
C ASP A 214 -21.82 8.05 -22.80
N TYR A 215 -21.22 6.85 -22.63
CA TYR A 215 -19.80 6.65 -22.76
C TYR A 215 -19.30 6.97 -24.20
N TRP A 216 -19.97 6.44 -25.24
CA TRP A 216 -19.56 6.64 -26.62
C TRP A 216 -19.73 8.11 -27.07
N GLU A 217 -20.68 8.83 -26.52
CA GLU A 217 -20.85 10.27 -26.76
C GLU A 217 -19.85 11.13 -26.00
N GLY A 218 -19.21 10.60 -24.96
CA GLY A 218 -18.20 11.28 -24.16
C GLY A 218 -16.79 11.22 -24.76
N VAL A 219 -15.89 12.09 -24.29
CA VAL A 219 -14.50 12.20 -24.79
C VAL A 219 -13.71 10.88 -24.68
N HIS A 220 -13.93 10.11 -23.63
CA HIS A 220 -13.25 8.83 -23.46
C HIS A 220 -13.69 7.82 -24.53
N GLY A 221 -15.00 7.70 -24.77
CA GLY A 221 -15.55 6.81 -25.78
C GLY A 221 -15.17 7.25 -27.20
N GLU A 222 -15.16 8.54 -27.50
CA GLU A 222 -14.73 9.08 -28.78
C GLU A 222 -13.27 8.71 -29.09
N LEU A 223 -12.36 8.85 -28.13
CA LEU A 223 -10.95 8.48 -28.27
C LEU A 223 -10.77 6.96 -28.37
N THR A 224 -11.55 6.18 -27.58
CA THR A 224 -11.57 4.72 -27.67
C THR A 224 -12.02 4.25 -29.06
N ALA A 225 -13.05 4.89 -29.62
CA ALA A 225 -13.53 4.59 -30.99
C ALA A 225 -12.50 4.93 -32.08
N ARG A 226 -11.57 5.85 -31.81
CA ARG A 226 -10.43 6.18 -32.69
C ARG A 226 -9.26 5.19 -32.54
N GLY A 227 -9.33 4.24 -31.61
CA GLY A 227 -8.27 3.24 -31.37
C GLY A 227 -7.18 3.69 -30.41
N GLU A 228 -7.41 4.71 -29.58
CA GLU A 228 -6.46 5.17 -28.57
C GLU A 228 -6.45 4.20 -27.36
N VAL A 229 -5.37 3.47 -27.18
CA VAL A 229 -5.22 2.43 -26.14
C VAL A 229 -5.11 2.98 -24.72
N ASP A 230 -4.73 4.23 -24.56
CA ASP A 230 -4.56 4.89 -23.25
C ASP A 230 -5.89 5.38 -22.65
N THR A 231 -6.97 5.30 -23.44
CA THR A 231 -8.28 5.78 -22.96
C THR A 231 -8.93 4.79 -22.00
N PRO A 232 -9.56 5.29 -20.91
CA PRO A 232 -10.21 4.40 -19.96
C PRO A 232 -11.49 3.81 -20.54
N THR A 233 -11.72 2.52 -20.28
CA THR A 233 -12.98 1.81 -20.53
C THR A 233 -13.71 1.56 -19.20
N CYS A 234 -14.84 0.88 -19.22
CA CYS A 234 -15.66 0.63 -18.02
C CYS A 234 -14.86 0.01 -16.88
N THR A 235 -14.04 -1.02 -17.19
CA THR A 235 -13.24 -1.72 -16.19
C THR A 235 -12.10 -0.89 -15.62
N THR A 236 -11.62 0.10 -16.34
CA THR A 236 -10.57 1.01 -15.85
C THR A 236 -11.05 1.81 -14.63
N CYS A 237 -12.33 2.20 -14.64
CA CYS A 237 -12.93 2.97 -13.55
C CYS A 237 -13.58 2.08 -12.47
N HIS A 238 -14.30 1.04 -12.89
CA HIS A 238 -15.12 0.20 -12.00
C HIS A 238 -14.40 -1.06 -11.49
N GLY A 239 -13.25 -1.40 -12.06
CA GLY A 239 -12.58 -2.67 -11.85
C GLY A 239 -13.13 -3.78 -12.75
N GLU A 240 -12.50 -4.94 -12.69
CA GLU A 240 -12.83 -6.09 -13.55
C GLU A 240 -13.75 -7.08 -12.80
N HIS A 241 -13.18 -7.88 -11.90
CA HIS A 241 -13.93 -8.85 -11.11
C HIS A 241 -14.52 -8.26 -9.80
N SER A 242 -13.92 -7.17 -9.28
CA SER A 242 -14.34 -6.50 -8.05
C SER A 242 -15.23 -5.28 -8.29
N ILE A 243 -16.22 -5.38 -9.15
CA ILE A 243 -17.14 -4.28 -9.43
C ILE A 243 -18.03 -4.05 -8.20
N LEU A 244 -17.74 -2.98 -7.45
CA LEU A 244 -18.44 -2.63 -6.21
C LEU A 244 -19.47 -1.52 -6.45
N ALA A 245 -20.51 -1.48 -5.62
CA ALA A 245 -21.46 -0.38 -5.61
C ALA A 245 -20.74 0.95 -5.31
N THR A 246 -21.28 2.06 -5.83
CA THR A 246 -20.72 3.40 -5.64
C THR A 246 -20.69 3.85 -4.18
N GLU A 247 -21.61 3.31 -3.36
CA GLU A 247 -21.72 3.57 -1.92
C GLU A 247 -20.68 2.79 -1.09
N ASP A 248 -20.12 1.71 -1.65
CA ASP A 248 -19.09 0.92 -0.95
C ASP A 248 -17.80 1.77 -0.86
N PRO A 249 -17.29 2.02 0.35
CA PRO A 249 -16.10 2.86 0.51
C PRO A 249 -14.83 2.25 -0.11
N ARG A 250 -14.85 0.98 -0.47
CA ARG A 250 -13.74 0.30 -1.16
C ARG A 250 -13.81 0.49 -2.68
N SER A 251 -14.98 0.88 -3.22
CA SER A 251 -15.16 1.13 -4.64
C SER A 251 -14.23 2.24 -5.12
N PRO A 252 -13.49 2.06 -6.23
CA PRO A 252 -12.66 3.12 -6.79
C PRO A 252 -13.50 4.33 -7.24
N VAL A 253 -14.77 4.11 -7.60
CA VAL A 253 -15.70 5.16 -7.99
C VAL A 253 -16.56 5.69 -6.84
N SER A 254 -16.27 5.32 -5.60
CA SER A 254 -16.94 5.92 -4.44
C SER A 254 -16.60 7.40 -4.31
N ALA A 255 -17.54 8.18 -3.74
CA ALA A 255 -17.47 9.64 -3.71
C ALA A 255 -16.11 10.20 -3.23
N ASN A 256 -15.53 9.59 -2.19
CA ASN A 256 -14.29 10.05 -1.58
C ASN A 256 -13.02 9.52 -2.27
N ARG A 257 -13.13 8.48 -3.08
CA ARG A 257 -11.98 7.86 -3.76
C ARG A 257 -11.87 8.23 -5.23
N LEU A 258 -12.98 8.65 -5.84
CA LEU A 258 -13.07 8.90 -7.28
C LEU A 258 -11.94 9.78 -7.80
N ALA A 259 -11.63 10.88 -7.12
CA ALA A 259 -10.57 11.78 -7.54
C ALA A 259 -9.20 11.10 -7.57
N GLU A 260 -8.78 10.51 -6.45
CA GLU A 260 -7.43 9.96 -6.28
C GLU A 260 -7.26 8.59 -6.94
N SER A 261 -8.29 7.72 -6.88
CA SER A 261 -8.17 6.33 -7.33
C SER A 261 -8.53 6.13 -8.80
N THR A 262 -9.38 7.00 -9.36
CA THR A 262 -9.95 6.79 -10.71
C THR A 262 -9.49 7.83 -11.71
N CYS A 263 -9.67 9.13 -11.42
CA CYS A 263 -9.39 10.17 -12.40
C CYS A 263 -7.90 10.55 -12.45
N THR A 264 -7.29 10.72 -11.29
CA THR A 264 -5.92 11.24 -11.14
C THR A 264 -4.83 10.37 -11.77
N PRO A 265 -4.87 9.03 -11.70
CA PRO A 265 -3.80 8.21 -12.28
C PRO A 265 -3.49 8.54 -13.76
N CYS A 266 -4.52 8.99 -14.51
CA CYS A 266 -4.34 9.43 -15.90
C CYS A 266 -4.19 10.96 -15.99
N HIS A 267 -5.05 11.74 -15.32
CA HIS A 267 -5.08 13.21 -15.46
C HIS A 267 -3.91 13.95 -14.76
N GLU A 268 -3.09 13.27 -13.95
CA GLU A 268 -1.82 13.79 -13.44
C GLU A 268 -0.60 13.08 -14.05
N SER A 269 -0.80 12.15 -14.99
CA SER A 269 0.31 11.51 -15.72
C SER A 269 0.95 12.52 -16.68
N ALA A 270 2.23 12.82 -16.47
CA ALA A 270 2.96 13.76 -17.33
C ALA A 270 2.95 13.35 -18.81
N GLY A 271 3.12 12.05 -19.09
CA GLY A 271 3.13 11.53 -20.47
C GLY A 271 1.76 11.61 -21.15
N LEU A 272 0.67 11.32 -20.43
CA LEU A 272 -0.68 11.43 -20.97
C LEU A 272 -1.10 12.90 -21.15
N ASN A 273 -0.74 13.74 -20.18
CA ASN A 273 -1.04 15.17 -20.26
C ASN A 273 -0.32 15.83 -21.45
N GLU A 274 0.94 15.44 -21.72
CA GLU A 274 1.67 15.91 -22.92
C GLU A 274 1.04 15.36 -24.21
N LYS A 275 0.72 14.05 -24.27
CA LYS A 275 0.14 13.41 -25.47
C LYS A 275 -1.22 14.01 -25.87
N TYR A 276 -2.07 14.28 -24.89
CA TYR A 276 -3.44 14.75 -25.12
C TYR A 276 -3.65 16.24 -24.81
N GLU A 277 -2.58 16.99 -24.61
CA GLU A 277 -2.59 18.44 -24.28
C GLU A 277 -3.47 18.77 -23.07
N LEU A 278 -3.47 17.87 -22.05
CA LEU A 278 -4.28 18.06 -20.85
C LEU A 278 -3.58 18.97 -19.86
N PRO A 279 -4.32 19.88 -19.20
CA PRO A 279 -3.73 20.74 -18.16
C PRO A 279 -3.33 19.92 -16.92
N THR A 280 -2.15 20.20 -16.38
CA THR A 280 -1.61 19.59 -15.15
C THR A 280 -2.13 20.25 -13.86
N GLY A 281 -1.91 19.63 -12.69
CA GLY A 281 -2.25 20.20 -11.37
C GLY A 281 -3.73 20.20 -11.03
N ARG A 282 -4.53 19.34 -11.67
CA ARG A 282 -5.97 19.25 -11.44
C ARG A 282 -6.32 18.65 -10.09
N LEU A 283 -5.59 17.62 -9.68
CA LEU A 283 -5.76 17.03 -8.34
C LEU A 283 -5.33 18.04 -7.26
N GLU A 284 -4.14 18.63 -7.42
CA GLU A 284 -3.63 19.59 -6.44
C GLU A 284 -4.62 20.72 -6.21
N SER A 285 -5.14 21.31 -7.30
CA SER A 285 -6.11 22.39 -7.21
C SER A 285 -7.46 21.96 -6.60
N PHE A 286 -7.92 20.74 -6.91
CA PHE A 286 -9.13 20.18 -6.28
C PHE A 286 -8.92 19.94 -4.79
N VAL A 287 -7.82 19.28 -4.42
CA VAL A 287 -7.49 18.93 -3.03
C VAL A 287 -7.34 20.16 -2.14
N ASP A 288 -6.79 21.26 -2.68
CA ASP A 288 -6.65 22.55 -2.00
C ASP A 288 -7.98 23.33 -1.93
N SER A 289 -8.97 22.94 -2.71
CA SER A 289 -10.31 23.57 -2.67
C SER A 289 -11.10 23.13 -1.44
N TYR A 290 -12.14 23.90 -1.08
CA TYR A 290 -13.06 23.52 -0.02
C TYR A 290 -13.72 22.16 -0.26
N HIS A 291 -14.08 21.85 -1.53
CA HIS A 291 -14.64 20.56 -1.91
C HIS A 291 -13.65 19.42 -1.65
N GLY A 292 -12.40 19.56 -2.06
CA GLY A 292 -11.38 18.55 -1.85
C GLY A 292 -11.04 18.34 -0.37
N LEU A 293 -10.91 19.41 0.41
CA LEU A 293 -10.66 19.33 1.86
C LEU A 293 -11.80 18.58 2.59
N LYS A 294 -13.05 18.85 2.23
CA LYS A 294 -14.21 18.15 2.80
C LYS A 294 -14.28 16.70 2.36
N SER A 295 -14.00 16.40 1.09
CA SER A 295 -13.92 15.04 0.57
C SER A 295 -12.86 14.21 1.32
N LYS A 296 -11.66 14.77 1.55
CA LYS A 296 -10.61 14.14 2.39
C LYS A 296 -11.04 13.92 3.84
N ALA A 297 -11.87 14.82 4.37
CA ALA A 297 -12.43 14.67 5.71
C ALA A 297 -13.55 13.60 5.79
N GLY A 298 -13.87 12.91 4.69
CA GLY A 298 -14.85 11.83 4.64
C GLY A 298 -16.28 12.25 4.33
N ASP A 299 -16.52 13.51 3.99
CA ASP A 299 -17.84 14.01 3.60
C ASP A 299 -18.20 13.47 2.20
N LYS A 300 -19.24 12.63 2.14
CA LYS A 300 -19.71 11.99 0.90
C LYS A 300 -20.67 12.85 0.09
N THR A 301 -21.14 13.95 0.66
CA THR A 301 -22.12 14.84 0.03
C THR A 301 -21.48 16.00 -0.72
N VAL A 302 -20.19 16.19 -0.53
CA VAL A 302 -19.43 17.25 -1.20
C VAL A 302 -19.15 16.89 -2.67
N ALA A 303 -19.10 17.90 -3.52
CA ALA A 303 -18.81 17.72 -4.95
C ALA A 303 -17.42 17.12 -5.17
N ASN A 304 -17.36 16.16 -6.10
CA ASN A 304 -16.13 15.53 -6.61
C ASN A 304 -16.02 15.77 -8.13
N CYS A 305 -15.04 15.14 -8.78
CA CYS A 305 -14.83 15.31 -10.22
C CYS A 305 -16.09 15.00 -11.04
N ALA A 306 -16.74 13.86 -10.77
CA ALA A 306 -17.96 13.45 -11.50
C ALA A 306 -19.17 14.35 -11.21
N SER A 307 -19.23 14.99 -10.06
CA SER A 307 -20.33 15.92 -9.73
C SER A 307 -20.36 17.15 -10.64
N CYS A 308 -19.18 17.54 -11.16
CA CYS A 308 -19.06 18.68 -12.08
C CYS A 308 -18.94 18.23 -13.54
N HIS A 309 -18.14 17.20 -13.82
CA HIS A 309 -17.80 16.77 -15.18
C HIS A 309 -18.71 15.68 -15.75
N GLY A 310 -19.60 15.11 -14.93
CA GLY A 310 -20.33 13.89 -15.27
C GLY A 310 -19.52 12.63 -15.01
N ALA A 311 -20.18 11.47 -15.03
CA ALA A 311 -19.55 10.18 -14.77
C ALA A 311 -19.26 9.41 -16.07
N HIS A 312 -20.23 9.34 -16.99
CA HIS A 312 -20.12 8.56 -18.22
C HIS A 312 -20.12 9.47 -19.46
N LEU A 313 -21.05 10.43 -19.53
CA LEU A 313 -21.05 11.48 -20.55
C LEU A 313 -20.13 12.63 -20.11
N ILE A 314 -18.82 12.44 -20.30
CA ILE A 314 -17.82 13.47 -19.98
C ILE A 314 -17.51 14.24 -21.26
N LEU A 315 -17.94 15.49 -21.32
CA LEU A 315 -17.78 16.35 -22.48
C LEU A 315 -16.74 17.44 -22.25
N PRO A 316 -16.01 17.87 -23.29
CA PRO A 316 -15.09 18.99 -23.21
C PRO A 316 -15.81 20.28 -22.79
N SER A 317 -15.13 21.17 -22.09
CA SER A 317 -15.73 22.42 -21.58
C SER A 317 -16.25 23.39 -22.67
N TYR A 318 -15.79 23.21 -23.91
CA TYR A 318 -16.28 24.00 -25.05
C TYR A 318 -17.56 23.45 -25.69
N ASP A 319 -17.93 22.18 -25.42
CA ASP A 319 -19.19 21.60 -25.88
C ASP A 319 -20.35 22.27 -25.10
N GLU A 320 -21.36 22.73 -25.81
CA GLU A 320 -22.52 23.42 -25.21
C GLU A 320 -23.35 22.50 -24.27
N ARG A 321 -23.28 21.18 -24.47
CA ARG A 321 -23.96 20.19 -23.63
C ARG A 321 -23.17 19.88 -22.33
N SER A 322 -21.90 20.28 -22.27
CA SER A 322 -21.04 19.97 -21.13
C SER A 322 -21.56 20.68 -19.86
N SER A 323 -21.64 19.94 -18.76
CA SER A 323 -22.00 20.50 -17.46
C SER A 323 -21.01 21.58 -16.97
N VAL A 324 -19.76 21.51 -17.44
CA VAL A 324 -18.72 22.50 -17.13
C VAL A 324 -18.56 23.58 -18.22
N ASN A 325 -19.45 23.61 -19.22
CA ASN A 325 -19.51 24.73 -20.14
C ASN A 325 -19.88 26.00 -19.38
N LYS A 326 -19.24 27.13 -19.73
CA LYS A 326 -19.45 28.45 -19.09
C LYS A 326 -20.92 28.88 -18.96
N ASN A 327 -21.77 28.44 -19.88
CA ASN A 327 -23.20 28.75 -19.88
C ASN A 327 -24.01 27.84 -18.93
N ASN A 328 -23.49 26.70 -18.56
CA ASN A 328 -24.17 25.70 -17.73
C ASN A 328 -23.72 25.72 -16.26
N LEU A 329 -22.64 26.48 -15.92
CA LEU A 329 -22.05 26.44 -14.58
C LEU A 329 -23.04 26.83 -13.47
N VAL A 330 -23.92 27.85 -13.72
CA VAL A 330 -24.96 28.24 -12.74
C VAL A 330 -25.90 27.08 -12.42
N THR A 331 -26.27 26.31 -13.44
CA THR A 331 -27.11 25.11 -13.26
C THR A 331 -26.34 24.01 -12.53
N THR A 332 -25.11 23.71 -12.95
CA THR A 332 -24.27 22.66 -12.37
C THR A 332 -23.95 22.95 -10.89
N CYS A 333 -23.50 24.15 -10.58
CA CYS A 333 -23.24 24.55 -9.20
C CYS A 333 -24.53 24.67 -8.37
N GLY A 334 -25.62 25.11 -9.02
CA GLY A 334 -26.94 25.33 -8.43
C GLY A 334 -27.60 24.06 -7.87
N HIS A 335 -27.21 22.87 -8.34
CA HIS A 335 -27.68 21.59 -7.76
C HIS A 335 -27.40 21.48 -6.25
N CYS A 336 -26.29 22.06 -5.79
CA CYS A 336 -25.90 22.07 -4.38
C CYS A 336 -25.97 23.48 -3.77
N HIS A 337 -25.62 24.52 -4.55
CA HIS A 337 -25.56 25.91 -4.11
C HIS A 337 -26.78 26.70 -4.58
N THR A 338 -27.89 26.57 -3.88
CA THR A 338 -29.12 27.26 -4.22
C THR A 338 -28.91 28.78 -4.25
N GLY A 339 -29.28 29.44 -5.37
CA GLY A 339 -29.13 30.88 -5.54
C GLY A 339 -27.73 31.36 -5.89
N ILE A 340 -26.85 30.48 -6.36
CA ILE A 340 -25.51 30.85 -6.84
C ILE A 340 -25.63 31.86 -8.00
N THR A 341 -24.80 32.90 -7.97
CA THR A 341 -24.72 33.89 -9.04
C THR A 341 -23.74 33.48 -10.13
N GLU A 342 -23.90 34.07 -11.32
CA GLU A 342 -23.02 33.77 -12.45
C GLU A 342 -21.55 34.12 -12.17
N ASP A 343 -21.29 35.20 -11.45
CA ASP A 343 -19.93 35.60 -11.07
C ASP A 343 -19.23 34.58 -10.17
N ILE A 344 -19.97 33.99 -9.23
CA ILE A 344 -19.44 32.95 -8.33
C ILE A 344 -19.27 31.65 -9.10
N ALA A 345 -20.23 31.26 -9.93
CA ALA A 345 -20.17 30.01 -10.70
C ALA A 345 -19.02 30.02 -11.72
N ARG A 346 -18.64 31.18 -12.25
CA ARG A 346 -17.51 31.33 -13.19
C ARG A 346 -16.15 31.50 -12.52
N ALA A 347 -16.09 31.50 -11.18
CA ALA A 347 -14.82 31.53 -10.48
C ALA A 347 -13.99 30.30 -10.84
N PRO A 348 -12.68 30.43 -11.10
CA PRO A 348 -11.82 29.32 -11.48
C PRO A 348 -11.68 28.33 -10.32
N ILE A 349 -12.15 27.10 -10.51
CA ILE A 349 -12.12 26.03 -9.50
C ILE A 349 -10.78 25.30 -9.48
N HIS A 350 -10.14 25.20 -10.66
CA HIS A 350 -8.86 24.52 -10.83
C HIS A 350 -7.66 25.47 -10.73
N GLU A 351 -7.77 26.52 -9.93
CA GLU A 351 -6.63 27.33 -9.52
C GLU A 351 -6.22 26.90 -8.11
N SER A 352 -4.97 26.41 -7.96
CA SER A 352 -4.41 26.11 -6.64
C SER A 352 -4.47 27.36 -5.75
N SER A 353 -4.90 27.19 -4.50
CA SER A 353 -4.86 28.26 -3.49
C SER A 353 -3.43 28.72 -3.20
N THR A 354 -2.46 27.81 -3.42
CA THR A 354 -1.03 28.00 -3.19
C THR A 354 -0.25 28.28 -4.48
N GLY A 355 -0.83 28.00 -5.66
CA GLY A 355 -0.23 28.16 -6.98
C GLY A 355 0.02 29.60 -7.42
N HIS A 356 0.47 29.79 -8.66
CA HIS A 356 0.69 31.12 -9.26
C HIS A 356 -0.64 31.85 -9.44
N LYS A 357 -1.01 32.65 -8.45
CA LYS A 357 -2.14 33.55 -8.58
C LYS A 357 -1.72 34.86 -9.27
N THR A 358 -2.49 35.27 -10.28
CA THR A 358 -2.34 36.55 -10.99
C THR A 358 -3.21 37.63 -10.35
N GLY A 359 -2.92 38.88 -10.65
CA GLY A 359 -3.70 40.01 -10.14
C GLY A 359 -3.49 40.34 -8.66
N VAL A 360 -4.50 40.87 -7.99
CA VAL A 360 -4.44 41.36 -6.60
C VAL A 360 -4.08 40.23 -5.63
N ALA A 361 -4.65 39.04 -5.81
CA ALA A 361 -4.34 37.88 -4.95
C ALA A 361 -2.86 37.46 -5.02
N GLY A 362 -2.24 37.54 -6.20
CA GLY A 362 -0.81 37.29 -6.37
C GLY A 362 0.06 38.31 -5.64
N ILE A 363 -0.31 39.59 -5.69
CA ILE A 363 0.39 40.67 -4.97
C ILE A 363 0.28 40.45 -3.46
N VAL A 364 -0.91 40.16 -2.94
CA VAL A 364 -1.13 39.89 -1.51
C VAL A 364 -0.32 38.68 -1.07
N ARG A 365 -0.30 37.59 -1.85
CA ARG A 365 0.55 36.41 -1.58
C ARG A 365 2.02 36.78 -1.46
N ILE A 366 2.59 37.53 -2.39
CA ILE A 366 3.98 37.95 -2.36
C ILE A 366 4.27 38.77 -1.08
N ILE A 367 3.38 39.71 -0.74
CA ILE A 367 3.51 40.52 0.49
C ILE A 367 3.56 39.63 1.73
N TYR A 368 2.64 38.65 1.84
CA TYR A 368 2.63 37.73 2.98
C TYR A 368 3.85 36.82 3.02
N ILE A 369 4.36 36.33 1.88
CA ILE A 369 5.61 35.57 1.83
C ILE A 369 6.78 36.43 2.33
N LEU A 370 6.87 37.67 1.87
CA LEU A 370 7.92 38.60 2.33
C LEU A 370 7.79 38.92 3.82
N LEU A 371 6.57 39.08 4.33
CA LEU A 371 6.33 39.26 5.76
C LEU A 371 6.73 38.04 6.57
N ILE A 372 6.35 36.83 6.13
CA ILE A 372 6.74 35.58 6.82
C ILE A 372 8.26 35.43 6.83
N VAL A 373 8.90 35.56 5.68
CA VAL A 373 10.37 35.45 5.57
C VAL A 373 11.06 36.56 6.40
N GLY A 374 10.58 37.79 6.34
CA GLY A 374 11.15 38.90 7.09
C GLY A 374 10.96 38.78 8.59
N VAL A 375 9.75 38.50 9.05
CA VAL A 375 9.43 38.41 10.48
C VAL A 375 10.03 37.15 11.09
N ILE A 376 9.68 35.97 10.53
CA ILE A 376 10.16 34.69 11.08
C ILE A 376 11.69 34.56 10.88
N GLY A 377 12.20 34.94 9.71
CA GLY A 377 13.64 34.98 9.46
C GLY A 377 14.37 35.91 10.43
N GLY A 378 13.84 37.10 10.67
CA GLY A 378 14.36 38.04 11.67
C GLY A 378 14.34 37.48 13.09
N MET A 379 13.25 36.82 13.49
CA MET A 379 13.14 36.14 14.78
C MET A 379 14.19 35.02 14.93
N ILE A 380 14.35 34.19 13.89
CA ILE A 380 15.35 33.10 13.87
C ILE A 380 16.75 33.68 13.98
N VAL A 381 17.08 34.72 13.22
CA VAL A 381 18.40 35.37 13.27
C VAL A 381 18.66 35.97 14.66
N HIS A 382 17.66 36.66 15.22
CA HIS A 382 17.78 37.22 16.57
C HIS A 382 18.01 36.10 17.61
N TRP A 383 17.23 35.02 17.56
CA TRP A 383 17.40 33.88 18.45
C TRP A 383 18.76 33.20 18.28
N LEU A 384 19.24 33.03 17.05
CA LEU A 384 20.57 32.45 16.79
C LEU A 384 21.71 33.31 17.35
N ILE A 385 21.61 34.64 17.21
CA ILE A 385 22.59 35.57 17.78
C ILE A 385 22.62 35.48 19.32
N ASP A 386 21.44 35.46 19.96
CA ASP A 386 21.33 35.33 21.41
C ASP A 386 21.88 33.96 21.87
N LEU A 387 21.48 32.88 21.18
CA LEU A 387 21.96 31.52 21.44
C LEU A 387 23.49 31.43 21.34
N LEU A 388 24.06 31.92 20.24
CA LEU A 388 25.51 31.89 20.02
C LEU A 388 26.26 32.71 21.08
N LYS A 389 25.71 33.85 21.50
CA LYS A 389 26.28 34.63 22.59
C LYS A 389 26.26 33.85 23.90
N LYS A 390 25.11 33.31 24.30
CA LYS A 390 24.97 32.51 25.51
C LYS A 390 25.84 31.25 25.50
N MET A 391 25.92 30.56 24.37
CA MET A 391 26.86 29.44 24.19
C MET A 391 28.32 29.88 24.40
N ARG A 392 28.70 31.00 23.80
CA ARG A 392 30.08 31.55 23.97
C ARG A 392 30.35 31.91 25.43
N ASP A 393 29.37 32.50 26.13
CA ASP A 393 29.51 32.87 27.53
C ASP A 393 29.68 31.61 28.40
N VAL A 394 28.90 30.54 28.17
CA VAL A 394 29.05 29.26 28.86
C VAL A 394 30.37 28.56 28.55
N ILE A 395 30.81 28.57 27.28
CA ILE A 395 32.11 27.99 26.86
C ILE A 395 33.29 28.71 27.54
N ASN A 396 33.18 30.02 27.76
CA ASN A 396 34.27 30.82 28.36
C ASN A 396 34.17 30.94 29.89
N MET A 397 33.09 30.43 30.52
CA MET A 397 32.87 30.50 31.95
C MET A 397 33.93 29.71 32.73
N GLN A 398 34.47 30.30 33.75
CA GLN A 398 35.54 29.71 34.59
C GLN A 398 35.03 29.56 36.04
N PRO A 399 35.50 28.59 36.80
CA PRO A 399 36.41 27.49 36.44
C PRO A 399 35.73 26.37 35.63
N GLN A 400 36.52 25.64 34.82
CA GLN A 400 36.05 24.55 33.94
C GLN A 400 36.64 23.20 34.37
N VAL A 401 35.85 22.15 34.11
CA VAL A 401 36.25 20.75 34.28
C VAL A 401 36.31 20.07 32.92
N ARG A 402 37.35 19.27 32.69
CA ARG A 402 37.45 18.44 31.48
C ARG A 402 36.59 17.20 31.64
N ARG A 403 35.51 17.14 30.85
CA ARG A 403 34.56 16.02 30.85
C ARG A 403 34.92 14.97 29.80
N MET A 404 35.35 15.40 28.62
CA MET A 404 35.71 14.55 27.48
C MET A 404 37.11 14.91 26.96
N GLU A 405 37.91 13.90 26.65
CA GLU A 405 39.15 14.09 25.95
C GLU A 405 38.94 14.34 24.45
N PRO A 406 39.90 14.93 23.72
CA PRO A 406 39.74 15.20 22.30
C PRO A 406 39.35 13.98 21.46
N ASN A 407 39.86 12.80 21.82
CA ASN A 407 39.48 11.54 21.16
C ASN A 407 38.01 11.18 21.39
N GLU A 408 37.50 11.42 22.60
CA GLU A 408 36.09 11.16 22.95
C GLU A 408 35.15 12.15 22.25
N VAL A 409 35.56 13.43 22.17
CA VAL A 409 34.84 14.46 21.39
C VAL A 409 34.80 14.09 19.90
N PHE A 410 35.93 13.63 19.34
CA PHE A 410 35.98 13.20 17.93
C PHE A 410 35.05 12.01 17.65
N GLN A 411 35.06 10.98 18.52
CA GLN A 411 34.15 9.83 18.41
C GLN A 411 32.69 10.28 18.46
N HIS A 412 32.34 11.14 19.41
CA HIS A 412 30.99 11.69 19.53
C HIS A 412 30.58 12.49 18.29
N THR A 413 31.47 13.27 17.72
CA THR A 413 31.20 14.07 16.51
C THR A 413 30.93 13.18 15.31
N ILE A 414 31.75 12.13 15.10
CA ILE A 414 31.46 11.14 14.03
C ILE A 414 30.09 10.48 14.21
N LEU A 415 29.79 10.05 15.44
CA LEU A 415 28.51 9.44 15.77
C LEU A 415 27.36 10.42 15.49
N ALA A 416 27.44 11.66 15.95
CA ALA A 416 26.39 12.67 15.79
C ALA A 416 26.12 12.98 14.30
N ILE A 417 27.18 13.17 13.49
CA ILE A 417 27.06 13.45 12.06
C ILE A 417 26.49 12.25 11.32
N SER A 418 27.06 11.06 11.53
CA SER A 418 26.60 9.85 10.83
C SER A 418 25.17 9.50 11.20
N PHE A 419 24.79 9.55 12.49
CA PHE A 419 23.44 9.30 12.96
C PHE A 419 22.43 10.27 12.34
N SER A 420 22.69 11.58 12.45
CA SER A 420 21.79 12.61 11.89
C SER A 420 21.58 12.44 10.38
N THR A 421 22.65 12.12 9.64
CA THR A 421 22.57 11.88 8.20
C THR A 421 21.79 10.61 7.89
N LEU A 422 21.98 9.53 8.67
CA LEU A 422 21.23 8.28 8.53
C LEU A 422 19.74 8.48 8.79
N VAL A 423 19.38 9.25 9.81
CA VAL A 423 17.98 9.59 10.12
C VAL A 423 17.34 10.36 8.95
N VAL A 424 17.97 11.45 8.50
CA VAL A 424 17.44 12.27 7.40
C VAL A 424 17.31 11.45 6.12
N THR A 425 18.33 10.71 5.74
CA THR A 425 18.31 9.92 4.50
C THR A 425 17.41 8.67 4.58
N GLY A 426 17.27 8.06 5.76
CA GLY A 426 16.37 6.94 5.99
C GLY A 426 14.91 7.37 5.91
N PHE A 427 14.54 8.39 6.66
CA PHE A 427 13.17 8.90 6.66
C PHE A 427 12.77 9.56 5.35
N SER A 428 13.68 10.17 4.60
CA SER A 428 13.36 10.70 3.28
C SER A 428 12.94 9.59 2.28
N LEU A 429 13.40 8.36 2.44
CA LEU A 429 12.90 7.25 1.65
C LEU A 429 11.47 6.85 2.05
N ARG A 430 11.20 6.78 3.34
CA ARG A 430 9.89 6.38 3.86
C ARG A 430 8.81 7.44 3.62
N PHE A 431 9.19 8.70 3.70
CA PHE A 431 8.33 9.88 3.50
C PHE A 431 8.75 10.62 2.23
N TYR A 432 8.85 9.86 1.12
CA TYR A 432 9.36 10.39 -0.16
C TYR A 432 8.51 11.54 -0.70
N ASP A 433 7.21 11.56 -0.44
CA ASP A 433 6.23 12.56 -0.84
C ASP A 433 6.21 13.80 0.06
N ALA A 434 6.86 13.76 1.23
CA ALA A 434 6.93 14.90 2.13
C ALA A 434 7.72 16.06 1.50
N TRP A 435 7.24 17.30 1.70
CA TRP A 435 7.83 18.51 1.11
C TRP A 435 9.35 18.64 1.35
N TRP A 436 9.83 18.29 2.54
CA TRP A 436 11.26 18.35 2.89
C TRP A 436 12.09 17.28 2.17
N SER A 437 11.52 16.08 1.96
CA SER A 437 12.15 15.00 1.21
C SER A 437 12.26 15.36 -0.27
N GLN A 438 11.19 15.87 -0.84
CA GLN A 438 11.15 16.36 -2.22
C GLN A 438 12.12 17.54 -2.44
N MET A 439 12.19 18.47 -1.50
CA MET A 439 13.15 19.59 -1.57
C MET A 439 14.60 19.11 -1.60
N MET A 440 14.93 18.05 -0.86
CA MET A 440 16.30 17.52 -0.76
C MET A 440 16.66 16.56 -1.89
N PHE A 441 15.74 15.69 -2.30
CA PHE A 441 16.01 14.55 -3.16
C PHE A 441 15.02 14.38 -4.33
N GLY A 442 14.04 15.26 -4.49
CA GLY A 442 12.98 15.14 -5.51
C GLY A 442 13.41 15.43 -6.95
N HIS A 443 14.69 15.78 -7.19
CA HIS A 443 15.23 15.97 -8.54
C HIS A 443 15.66 14.64 -9.16
N GLU A 444 15.85 14.62 -10.47
CA GLU A 444 16.25 13.42 -11.21
C GLU A 444 17.56 12.82 -10.63
N GLY A 445 17.52 11.52 -10.33
CA GLY A 445 18.66 10.83 -9.68
C GLY A 445 18.86 11.13 -8.20
N GLY A 446 18.11 12.05 -7.59
CA GLY A 446 18.30 12.48 -6.20
C GLY A 446 18.13 11.34 -5.18
N TYR A 447 17.18 10.44 -5.39
CA TYR A 447 17.01 9.27 -4.51
C TYR A 447 18.13 8.23 -4.64
N ALA A 448 18.78 8.12 -5.79
CA ALA A 448 19.98 7.31 -5.95
C ALA A 448 21.14 7.91 -5.13
N VAL A 449 21.34 9.23 -5.23
CA VAL A 449 22.33 9.99 -4.42
C VAL A 449 22.03 9.84 -2.93
N ARG A 450 20.76 9.97 -2.50
CA ARG A 450 20.32 9.69 -1.13
C ARG A 450 20.79 8.31 -0.65
N GLY A 451 20.61 7.27 -1.50
CA GLY A 451 21.04 5.90 -1.19
C GLY A 451 22.55 5.78 -0.98
N VAL A 452 23.35 6.49 -1.77
CA VAL A 452 24.82 6.55 -1.61
C VAL A 452 25.20 7.24 -0.31
N ILE A 453 24.57 8.39 0.00
CA ILE A 453 24.81 9.13 1.25
C ILE A 453 24.45 8.27 2.46
N HIS A 454 23.31 7.58 2.44
CA HIS A 454 22.87 6.69 3.52
C HIS A 454 23.90 5.60 3.80
N ARG A 455 24.33 4.88 2.77
CA ARG A 455 25.34 3.81 2.87
C ARG A 455 26.71 4.35 3.31
N GLY A 456 27.14 5.50 2.77
CA GLY A 456 28.38 6.17 3.19
C GLY A 456 28.36 6.54 4.67
N SER A 457 27.23 7.07 5.17
CA SER A 457 27.05 7.40 6.58
C SER A 457 26.99 6.16 7.47
N ALA A 458 26.42 5.06 6.98
CA ALA A 458 26.44 3.77 7.69
C ALA A 458 27.87 3.24 7.85
N VAL A 459 28.69 3.31 6.80
CA VAL A 459 30.12 2.95 6.88
C VAL A 459 30.86 3.84 7.87
N LEU A 460 30.61 5.15 7.86
CA LEU A 460 31.20 6.10 8.81
C LEU A 460 30.81 5.77 10.26
N MET A 461 29.55 5.41 10.50
CA MET A 461 29.05 5.00 11.81
C MET A 461 29.72 3.70 12.29
N ILE A 462 29.86 2.71 11.41
CA ILE A 462 30.56 1.44 11.69
C ILE A 462 32.02 1.72 12.03
N PHE A 463 32.69 2.59 11.26
CA PHE A 463 34.08 3.01 11.54
C PHE A 463 34.17 3.64 12.92
N GLY A 464 33.28 4.58 13.27
CA GLY A 464 33.23 5.18 14.60
C GLY A 464 33.03 4.16 15.72
N SER A 465 32.16 3.18 15.49
CA SER A 465 31.91 2.11 16.45
C SER A 465 33.12 1.19 16.66
N ILE A 466 33.80 0.84 15.59
CA ILE A 466 35.08 0.06 15.67
C ILE A 466 36.13 0.88 16.39
N TRP A 467 36.28 2.18 16.08
CA TRP A 467 37.18 3.07 16.76
C TRP A 467 36.90 3.14 18.26
N HIS A 468 35.62 3.24 18.65
CA HIS A 468 35.18 3.19 20.04
C HIS A 468 35.56 1.85 20.71
N ALA A 469 35.31 0.73 20.04
CA ALA A 469 35.68 -0.60 20.56
C ALA A 469 37.21 -0.70 20.81
N ILE A 470 38.03 -0.18 19.91
CA ILE A 470 39.48 -0.12 20.08
C ILE A 470 39.85 0.80 21.26
N PHE A 471 39.19 1.96 21.38
CA PHE A 471 39.39 2.85 22.53
C PHE A 471 39.10 2.16 23.85
N LEU A 472 38.06 1.32 23.97
CA LEU A 472 37.73 0.58 25.18
C LEU A 472 38.86 -0.39 25.63
N LEU A 473 39.77 -0.78 24.74
CA LEU A 473 40.94 -1.60 25.08
C LEU A 473 42.06 -0.82 25.72
N THR A 474 42.05 0.51 25.67
CA THR A 474 43.04 1.38 26.32
C THR A 474 42.80 1.44 27.84
N PRO A 475 43.84 1.84 28.65
CA PRO A 475 43.64 1.99 30.10
C PRO A 475 42.49 2.93 30.46
N ARG A 476 42.37 4.08 29.77
CA ARG A 476 41.32 5.06 29.98
C ARG A 476 39.95 4.48 29.54
N GLY A 477 39.89 3.81 28.37
CA GLY A 477 38.67 3.20 27.86
C GLY A 477 38.14 2.09 28.75
N ARG A 478 39.03 1.29 29.36
CA ARG A 478 38.64 0.27 30.36
C ARG A 478 38.04 0.92 31.61
N GLY A 479 38.59 2.03 32.07
CA GLY A 479 38.03 2.82 33.16
C GLY A 479 36.63 3.35 32.81
N PHE A 480 36.52 3.97 31.62
CA PHE A 480 35.23 4.44 31.08
C PHE A 480 34.20 3.31 31.01
N PHE A 481 34.53 2.16 30.41
CA PHE A 481 33.65 1.03 30.28
C PHE A 481 33.15 0.50 31.64
N ARG A 482 34.08 0.35 32.61
CA ARG A 482 33.73 -0.06 33.99
C ARG A 482 32.71 0.90 34.63
N ASP A 483 32.91 2.22 34.45
CA ASP A 483 32.04 3.24 35.03
C ASP A 483 30.66 3.29 34.32
N MET A 484 30.61 2.83 33.06
CA MET A 484 29.38 2.72 32.26
C MET A 484 28.56 1.43 32.51
N ILE A 485 29.10 0.43 33.23
CA ILE A 485 28.34 -0.76 33.53
C ILE A 485 27.17 -0.41 34.47
N PRO A 486 25.91 -0.79 34.10
CA PRO A 486 24.76 -0.57 34.96
C PRO A 486 24.87 -1.37 36.26
N THR A 487 24.51 -0.77 37.36
CA THR A 487 24.51 -1.38 38.69
C THR A 487 23.11 -1.34 39.30
N VAL A 488 22.89 -2.12 40.36
CA VAL A 488 21.61 -2.07 41.10
C VAL A 488 21.38 -0.68 41.73
N ALA A 489 22.45 0.05 42.00
CA ALA A 489 22.36 1.41 42.52
C ALA A 489 21.72 2.38 41.48
N ASP A 490 22.00 2.19 40.19
CA ASP A 490 21.43 3.02 39.12
C ASP A 490 19.89 2.89 39.07
N GLY A 491 19.37 1.65 39.25
CA GLY A 491 17.93 1.42 39.33
C GLY A 491 17.27 2.07 40.56
N LYS A 492 17.96 2.04 41.70
CA LYS A 492 17.49 2.74 42.93
C LYS A 492 17.50 4.25 42.73
N GLN A 493 18.55 4.80 42.11
CA GLN A 493 18.64 6.23 41.83
C GLN A 493 17.57 6.68 40.82
N ALA A 494 17.26 5.88 39.81
CA ALA A 494 16.18 6.16 38.87
C ALA A 494 14.81 6.23 39.59
N LEU A 495 14.51 5.24 40.44
CA LEU A 495 13.28 5.25 41.23
C LEU A 495 13.23 6.46 42.19
N GLN A 496 14.35 6.74 42.89
CA GLN A 496 14.44 7.88 43.78
C GLN A 496 14.24 9.21 43.04
N ARG A 497 14.76 9.35 41.83
CA ARG A 497 14.56 10.54 40.98
C ARG A 497 13.10 10.72 40.60
N ILE A 498 12.40 9.64 40.26
CA ILE A 498 10.97 9.66 39.97
C ILE A 498 10.20 10.10 41.24
N MET A 499 10.48 9.47 42.37
CA MET A 499 9.83 9.81 43.67
C MET A 499 10.07 11.28 44.06
N TYR A 500 11.28 11.79 43.82
CA TYR A 500 11.61 13.20 44.05
C TYR A 500 10.81 14.12 43.11
N ASN A 501 10.75 13.82 41.84
CA ASN A 501 10.05 14.64 40.84
C ASN A 501 8.54 14.68 41.05
N VAL A 502 7.93 13.60 41.58
CA VAL A 502 6.49 13.57 41.93
C VAL A 502 6.20 14.06 43.36
N GLY A 503 7.22 14.55 44.09
CA GLY A 503 7.07 15.11 45.42
C GLY A 503 6.91 14.07 46.56
N MET A 504 7.20 12.78 46.29
CA MET A 504 7.12 11.72 47.29
C MET A 504 8.32 11.69 48.26
N THR A 505 9.43 12.36 47.91
CA THR A 505 10.63 12.51 48.72
C THR A 505 11.27 13.86 48.47
N ASN A 506 11.92 14.42 49.51
CA ASN A 506 12.73 15.65 49.36
C ASN A 506 14.21 15.36 49.11
N GLN A 507 14.61 14.07 49.00
CA GLN A 507 15.98 13.68 48.79
C GLN A 507 16.24 13.43 47.32
N MET A 508 17.02 14.31 46.69
CA MET A 508 17.51 14.13 45.31
C MET A 508 18.56 13.01 45.27
N PRO A 509 18.53 12.08 44.34
CA PRO A 509 19.60 11.09 44.18
C PRO A 509 20.90 11.77 43.78
N GLN A 510 22.00 11.28 44.37
CA GLN A 510 23.33 11.79 44.07
C GLN A 510 24.04 10.87 43.08
N PHE A 511 24.51 11.45 41.99
CA PHE A 511 25.19 10.72 40.91
C PHE A 511 26.72 10.80 41.03
N GLY A 512 27.38 9.71 40.62
CA GLY A 512 28.83 9.66 40.44
C GLY A 512 29.26 10.26 39.10
N ARG A 513 30.37 9.75 38.53
CA ARG A 513 30.89 10.22 37.24
C ARG A 513 29.88 10.12 36.10
N PHE A 514 29.02 9.09 36.09
CA PHE A 514 27.95 8.90 35.14
C PHE A 514 26.64 8.61 35.89
N SER A 515 25.59 9.27 35.46
CA SER A 515 24.22 9.03 35.95
C SER A 515 23.60 7.77 35.30
N TYR A 516 22.52 7.28 35.88
CA TYR A 516 21.76 6.17 35.28
C TYR A 516 21.24 6.51 33.88
N VAL A 517 20.95 7.79 33.58
CA VAL A 517 20.51 8.31 32.29
C VAL A 517 21.59 8.10 31.24
N GLU A 518 22.80 8.59 31.49
CA GLU A 518 23.94 8.47 30.58
C GLU A 518 24.31 6.99 30.31
N LYS A 519 24.22 6.15 31.35
CA LYS A 519 24.43 4.70 31.18
C LYS A 519 23.36 4.06 30.31
N ALA A 520 22.08 4.39 30.53
CA ALA A 520 20.97 3.87 29.74
C ALA A 520 21.10 4.27 28.27
N GLU A 521 21.42 5.55 27.98
CA GLU A 521 21.64 6.04 26.62
C GLU A 521 22.83 5.34 25.94
N TYR A 522 23.93 5.15 26.64
CA TYR A 522 25.10 4.46 26.10
C TYR A 522 24.79 3.01 25.69
N TRP A 523 24.12 2.26 26.57
CA TRP A 523 23.78 0.85 26.29
C TRP A 523 22.68 0.72 25.24
N ALA A 524 21.70 1.61 25.21
CA ALA A 524 20.70 1.66 24.17
C ALA A 524 21.32 1.94 22.79
N LEU A 525 22.25 2.91 22.72
CA LEU A 525 22.98 3.22 21.50
C LEU A 525 23.84 2.04 21.03
N LEU A 526 24.56 1.38 21.94
CA LEU A 526 25.40 0.22 21.61
C LEU A 526 24.54 -0.91 21.03
N TRP A 527 23.44 -1.24 21.69
CA TRP A 527 22.50 -2.28 21.25
C TRP A 527 21.86 -1.92 19.90
N GLY A 528 21.30 -0.73 19.78
CA GLY A 528 20.66 -0.25 18.56
C GLY A 528 21.63 -0.22 17.37
N THR A 529 22.89 0.19 17.59
CA THR A 529 23.90 0.18 16.54
C THR A 529 24.16 -1.24 16.01
N VAL A 530 24.26 -2.25 16.89
CA VAL A 530 24.47 -3.65 16.47
C VAL A 530 23.28 -4.12 15.61
N ILE A 531 22.04 -3.86 16.05
CA ILE A 531 20.83 -4.22 15.31
C ILE A 531 20.80 -3.52 13.96
N MET A 532 21.04 -2.21 13.92
CA MET A 532 21.01 -1.41 12.70
C MET A 532 22.10 -1.84 11.70
N VAL A 533 23.27 -2.24 12.18
CA VAL A 533 24.33 -2.79 11.32
C VAL A 533 23.91 -4.12 10.72
N ILE A 534 23.42 -5.05 11.52
CA ILE A 534 23.00 -6.38 11.05
C ILE A 534 21.87 -6.25 10.02
N THR A 535 20.81 -5.52 10.36
CA THR A 535 19.66 -5.32 9.47
C THR A 535 20.02 -4.51 8.23
N GLY A 536 20.85 -3.48 8.39
CA GLY A 536 21.34 -2.65 7.29
C GLY A 536 22.20 -3.43 6.29
N PHE A 537 23.06 -4.34 6.76
CA PHE A 537 23.82 -5.25 5.89
C PHE A 537 22.91 -6.23 5.16
N ALA A 538 21.91 -6.78 5.85
CA ALA A 538 20.93 -7.67 5.22
C ALA A 538 20.19 -6.96 4.07
N LEU A 539 19.77 -5.70 4.29
CA LEU A 539 19.09 -4.89 3.28
C LEU A 539 20.01 -4.35 2.18
N TRP A 540 21.31 -4.20 2.46
CA TRP A 540 22.28 -3.74 1.45
C TRP A 540 22.68 -4.86 0.49
N PHE A 541 22.77 -6.10 0.98
CA PHE A 541 23.16 -7.27 0.22
C PHE A 541 21.99 -8.25 0.02
N ASP A 542 20.78 -7.71 -0.18
CA ASP A 542 19.52 -8.42 -0.30
C ASP A 542 19.60 -9.58 -1.31
N ASN A 543 20.11 -9.33 -2.52
CA ASN A 543 20.27 -10.32 -3.57
C ASN A 543 21.17 -11.53 -3.20
N ALA A 544 22.09 -11.33 -2.26
CA ALA A 544 22.95 -12.43 -1.76
C ALA A 544 22.27 -13.17 -0.60
N ILE A 545 21.66 -12.40 0.30
CA ILE A 545 21.09 -12.95 1.54
C ILE A 545 19.79 -13.71 1.27
N VAL A 546 18.93 -13.22 0.36
CA VAL A 546 17.65 -13.89 0.01
C VAL A 546 17.85 -15.34 -0.47
N LYS A 547 19.02 -15.64 -1.02
CA LYS A 547 19.38 -17.01 -1.45
C LYS A 547 19.75 -17.95 -0.30
N LEU A 548 20.01 -17.40 0.88
CA LEU A 548 20.53 -18.13 2.04
C LEU A 548 19.51 -18.25 3.19
N VAL A 549 18.42 -17.47 3.14
CA VAL A 549 17.45 -17.35 4.23
C VAL A 549 16.04 -17.71 3.77
N PRO A 550 15.16 -18.19 4.69
CA PRO A 550 13.76 -18.49 4.37
C PRO A 550 12.98 -17.28 3.88
N HIS A 551 11.92 -17.53 3.10
CA HIS A 551 10.94 -16.52 2.70
C HIS A 551 10.40 -15.77 3.93
N GLY A 552 10.30 -14.43 3.85
CA GLY A 552 9.84 -13.57 4.94
C GLY A 552 10.96 -13.08 5.88
N PHE A 553 12.17 -13.62 5.83
CA PHE A 553 13.29 -13.11 6.65
C PHE A 553 13.63 -11.66 6.30
N MET A 554 13.60 -11.30 5.02
CA MET A 554 13.88 -9.94 4.56
C MET A 554 12.82 -8.94 5.05
N ASP A 555 11.55 -9.35 5.09
CA ASP A 555 10.46 -8.53 5.63
C ASP A 555 10.69 -8.23 7.13
N VAL A 556 11.15 -9.21 7.88
CA VAL A 556 11.52 -9.04 9.29
C VAL A 556 12.68 -8.06 9.43
N MET A 557 13.70 -8.13 8.55
CA MET A 557 14.83 -7.18 8.55
C MET A 557 14.38 -5.75 8.26
N VAL A 558 13.47 -5.55 7.29
CA VAL A 558 12.87 -4.23 6.98
C VAL A 558 12.13 -3.70 8.21
N VAL A 559 11.28 -4.52 8.83
CA VAL A 559 10.47 -4.12 10.00
C VAL A 559 11.37 -3.72 11.16
N ILE A 560 12.36 -4.55 11.51
CA ILE A 560 13.30 -4.26 12.60
C ILE A 560 14.08 -2.97 12.30
N HIS A 561 14.65 -2.83 11.10
CA HIS A 561 15.41 -1.65 10.70
C HIS A 561 14.59 -0.36 10.82
N TYR A 562 13.34 -0.39 10.38
CA TYR A 562 12.45 0.74 10.43
C TYR A 562 12.06 1.14 11.86
N TYR A 563 11.62 0.19 12.68
CA TYR A 563 11.18 0.51 14.03
C TYR A 563 12.34 0.83 14.98
N GLU A 564 13.51 0.19 14.80
CA GLU A 564 14.72 0.54 15.54
C GLU A 564 15.21 1.96 15.18
N ALA A 565 15.10 2.36 13.89
CA ALA A 565 15.40 3.73 13.47
C ALA A 565 14.48 4.76 14.17
N TRP A 566 13.18 4.45 14.31
CA TRP A 566 12.25 5.28 15.07
C TRP A 566 12.59 5.33 16.55
N LEU A 567 12.88 4.18 17.15
CA LEU A 567 13.23 4.09 18.57
C LEU A 567 14.48 4.92 18.87
N ALA A 568 15.54 4.75 18.07
CA ALA A 568 16.77 5.49 18.22
C ALA A 568 16.58 7.01 18.00
N PHE A 569 15.82 7.40 16.96
CA PHE A 569 15.53 8.81 16.69
C PHE A 569 14.75 9.46 17.84
N LEU A 570 13.68 8.83 18.32
CA LEU A 570 12.86 9.38 19.40
C LEU A 570 13.62 9.40 20.74
N ALA A 571 14.43 8.39 21.02
CA ALA A 571 15.27 8.38 22.23
C ALA A 571 16.28 9.56 22.22
N ILE A 572 16.94 9.80 21.09
CA ILE A 572 17.85 10.96 20.96
C ILE A 572 17.07 12.27 21.01
N LEU A 573 15.98 12.41 20.27
CA LEU A 573 15.21 13.66 20.18
C LEU A 573 14.58 14.06 21.53
N ILE A 574 13.97 13.09 22.23
CA ILE A 574 13.22 13.37 23.45
C ILE A 574 14.14 13.37 24.67
N TRP A 575 14.97 12.35 24.82
CA TRP A 575 15.73 12.15 26.06
C TRP A 575 17.11 12.80 26.03
N HIS A 576 17.91 12.47 25.02
CA HIS A 576 19.27 13.00 24.91
C HIS A 576 19.28 14.52 24.70
N MET A 577 18.44 15.04 23.79
CA MET A 577 18.34 16.48 23.55
C MET A 577 17.75 17.21 24.78
N TYR A 578 16.84 16.58 25.53
CA TYR A 578 16.40 17.16 26.79
C TYR A 578 17.58 17.27 27.76
N ALA A 579 18.32 16.20 28.00
CA ALA A 579 19.41 16.18 28.97
C ALA A 579 20.57 17.14 28.60
N THR A 580 20.81 17.36 27.32
CA THR A 580 21.98 18.12 26.85
C THR A 580 21.69 19.57 26.44
N VAL A 581 20.44 19.90 26.09
CA VAL A 581 20.06 21.21 25.52
C VAL A 581 18.87 21.84 26.24
N PHE A 582 17.77 21.07 26.41
CA PHE A 582 16.51 21.65 26.84
C PHE A 582 16.28 21.65 28.36
N ASN A 583 17.11 20.94 29.13
CA ASN A 583 17.05 21.00 30.58
C ASN A 583 17.48 22.41 31.06
N PRO A 584 16.64 23.07 31.90
CA PRO A 584 16.95 24.41 32.43
C PRO A 584 18.33 24.52 33.09
N ASP A 585 18.78 23.44 33.74
CA ASP A 585 20.06 23.42 34.50
C ASP A 585 21.28 23.48 33.57
N VAL A 586 21.15 23.12 32.28
CA VAL A 586 22.24 23.11 31.31
C VAL A 586 22.04 24.09 30.15
N TYR A 587 20.96 24.88 30.17
CA TYR A 587 20.67 25.85 29.11
C TYR A 587 21.78 26.89 28.95
N PRO A 588 22.26 27.26 27.75
CA PRO A 588 21.73 26.92 26.42
C PRO A 588 22.12 25.55 25.89
N MET A 589 23.14 24.91 26.40
CA MET A 589 23.55 23.53 26.17
C MET A 589 24.76 23.14 27.01
N ASN A 590 24.95 21.85 27.23
CA ASN A 590 26.18 21.29 27.77
C ASN A 590 27.33 21.41 26.74
N PRO A 591 28.40 22.19 26.98
CA PRO A 591 29.45 22.45 25.96
C PRO A 591 30.46 21.31 25.81
N SER A 592 30.42 20.27 26.64
CA SER A 592 31.44 19.22 26.69
C SER A 592 31.59 18.42 25.40
N TRP A 593 30.53 18.24 24.61
CA TRP A 593 30.63 17.53 23.35
C TRP A 593 31.34 18.30 22.22
N ILE A 594 31.48 19.64 22.35
CA ILE A 594 32.23 20.49 21.40
C ILE A 594 33.67 20.74 21.91
N THR A 595 33.79 21.14 23.18
CA THR A 595 35.04 21.64 23.74
C THR A 595 35.80 20.60 24.58
N GLY A 596 35.15 19.52 24.95
CA GLY A 596 35.61 18.56 25.94
C GLY A 596 35.47 19.05 27.39
N LYS A 597 35.03 20.30 27.61
CA LYS A 597 34.99 20.97 28.91
C LYS A 597 33.58 21.48 29.23
N MET A 598 33.31 21.62 30.53
CA MET A 598 32.08 22.25 31.02
C MET A 598 32.35 23.09 32.26
N PRO A 599 31.54 24.12 32.57
CA PRO A 599 31.67 24.91 33.79
C PRO A 599 31.57 24.04 35.05
N LEU A 600 32.39 24.34 36.05
CA LEU A 600 32.49 23.56 37.29
C LEU A 600 31.15 23.52 38.06
N HIS A 601 30.37 24.62 38.07
CA HIS A 601 29.09 24.64 38.76
C HIS A 601 28.10 23.67 38.12
N MET A 602 27.99 23.62 36.77
CA MET A 602 27.14 22.66 36.06
C MET A 602 27.55 21.22 36.36
N TYR A 603 28.85 20.95 36.39
CA TYR A 603 29.38 19.62 36.72
C TYR A 603 29.03 19.20 38.14
N LYS A 604 29.09 20.10 39.12
CA LYS A 604 28.73 19.82 40.52
C LYS A 604 27.23 19.57 40.70
N GLU A 605 26.39 20.25 39.94
CA GLU A 605 24.94 20.03 39.97
C GLU A 605 24.58 18.68 39.38
N GLU A 606 25.22 18.30 38.27
CA GLU A 606 24.96 16.99 37.63
C GLU A 606 25.59 15.81 38.41
N HIS A 607 26.79 15.99 39.02
CA HIS A 607 27.59 14.95 39.64
C HIS A 607 28.07 15.29 41.06
N PRO A 608 27.14 15.47 42.02
CA PRO A 608 27.46 15.98 43.37
C PRO A 608 28.36 15.06 44.21
N ASN A 609 28.46 13.77 43.91
CA ASN A 609 29.27 12.80 44.63
C ASN A 609 30.74 12.74 44.15
N VAL A 610 31.12 13.46 43.13
CA VAL A 610 32.49 13.45 42.64
C VAL A 610 33.30 14.45 43.45
N LYS A 611 34.37 13.97 44.15
CA LYS A 611 35.28 14.84 44.87
C LYS A 611 36.09 15.71 43.88
N ILE A 612 36.20 16.99 44.16
CA ILE A 612 36.85 17.99 43.28
C ILE A 612 38.32 17.66 43.09
N GLU A 613 38.98 17.10 44.11
CA GLU A 613 40.39 16.68 44.04
C GLU A 613 40.64 15.60 42.98
N GLU A 614 39.70 14.66 42.80
CA GLU A 614 39.75 13.63 41.76
C GLU A 614 39.58 14.23 40.36
N VAL A 615 38.91 15.39 40.24
CA VAL A 615 38.67 16.09 38.98
C VAL A 615 39.84 16.94 38.57
N GLU A 616 40.58 17.54 39.53
CA GLU A 616 41.80 18.31 39.24
C GLU A 616 42.98 17.40 38.85
N GLU A 617 43.11 16.21 39.43
CA GLU A 617 44.16 15.24 39.09
C GLU A 617 43.93 14.58 37.71
N ALA A 618 42.69 14.53 37.23
CA ALA A 618 42.35 14.05 35.89
C ALA A 618 42.61 15.10 34.78
N ALA A 619 42.89 16.35 35.16
CA ALA A 619 43.21 17.42 34.22
C ALA A 619 44.69 17.81 34.33
N PRO A 620 45.53 17.69 33.27
CA PRO A 620 46.86 18.24 33.31
C PRO A 620 46.77 19.76 33.44
N THR A 621 47.31 20.25 34.53
CA THR A 621 47.72 21.63 34.87
C THR A 621 47.18 22.73 33.96
N MET A 622 46.17 23.44 34.39
CA MET A 622 45.93 24.79 33.90
C MET A 622 46.98 25.72 34.47
N VAL A 623 47.75 26.33 33.60
CA VAL A 623 48.77 27.32 33.94
C VAL A 623 48.10 28.46 34.70
N LYS A 624 48.46 28.66 36.00
CA LYS A 624 48.22 29.90 36.72
C LYS A 624 49.02 31.01 35.99
N VAL A 625 48.26 31.97 35.44
CA VAL A 625 48.92 33.23 35.05
C VAL A 625 49.27 34.00 36.33
N PRO A 626 50.49 34.29 36.61
CA PRO A 626 50.84 35.12 37.76
C PRO A 626 50.55 36.60 37.45
N GLY A 627 49.77 37.24 38.32
CA GLY A 627 49.69 38.69 38.40
C GLY A 627 48.34 39.30 38.08
N GLU A 628 47.49 39.32 39.08
CA GLU A 628 46.64 40.49 39.38
C GLU A 628 46.34 40.46 40.89
N GLU A 629 47.07 41.34 41.58
CA GLU A 629 46.91 41.64 42.99
C GLU A 629 45.59 42.34 43.24
N ALA A 630 44.94 41.94 44.34
CA ALA A 630 43.75 42.54 44.90
C ALA A 630 43.95 44.05 45.16
N SER A 631 43.07 44.86 44.61
CA SER A 631 42.72 46.16 45.19
C SER A 631 41.22 46.23 45.25
N GLY A 632 40.63 46.02 46.31
CA GLY A 632 40.27 46.81 47.43
C GLY A 632 38.97 47.53 47.29
N GLN A 633 37.98 47.08 48.09
CA GLN A 633 36.88 47.86 48.73
C GLN A 633 35.89 48.62 47.88
N GLY A 634 34.64 48.29 48.17
CA GLY A 634 33.56 49.27 48.06
C GLY A 634 32.13 48.70 48.00
N LYS A 635 31.59 48.42 49.16
CA LYS A 635 30.20 48.69 49.60
C LYS A 635 29.03 48.83 48.62
N THR A 636 28.03 47.97 48.91
CA THR A 636 26.62 48.26 49.25
C THR A 636 25.64 48.75 48.22
N ASP A 637 24.50 48.06 48.27
CA ASP A 637 23.10 48.50 48.13
C ASP A 637 22.54 48.68 46.68
N TYR A 638 21.74 47.78 46.28
CA TYR A 638 20.29 47.65 46.10
C TYR A 638 19.95 46.31 45.42
#